data_5380111caab60d2e25dbcffcd7e1d119
#
_entry.id   5380111caab60d2e25dbcffcd7e1d119
#
_cell.length_a   1.000
_cell.length_b   1.000
_cell.length_c   1.000
_cell.angle_alpha   90.00
_cell.angle_beta   90.00
_cell.angle_gamma   90.00
#
_symmetry.space_group_name_H-M   'P 1'
#
loop_
_entity.id
_entity.type
_entity.pdbx_description
1 polymer ?
#
loop_
_entity_poly.entity_id
_entity_poly.type
_entity_poly.pdbx_seq_one_letter_code
_entity_poly.pdbx_strand_id
1 'polypeptide(L)'
;KDFDPIETREWIESLDDVIDDQGTDRASFLLNELAKHLMDKGAVPSYNLTTPFKNTISPENEAMMPGDLFMERRIRSLIRWNALVTVLRANKNDDELGGHIATFSSAAMLYDIGFNYFFRGQESANDDLVYFQGHSSPGIYARSFLEGRLNEEDLDNFRREVDKPGLSSYPHPWLMPDYWQFPVVSMGLGPISAIYQAHVMKYLHARGLKDLGDRKIWGFWGDGEMDEPESLGAIGLAAREKLDNLIFVINCNLQRLDGPVRGNGKVIQELERQFRGSGWNVIKVVWGRLWDPIIAKDKGGHLQKIMDEVVDGEMQNFKAKGGAYTRKNFFGKHPEASKLVKGLSDEEIYKLNRGGHDPYKVYAAYHEAVNHKGSPTVILALTTKGYGVGSREADNTTHQVKKLSLDNIKMFRDRFDIPVSDKDIEDLPYVRPNEDSPEIKYLKETREKLGGFLPTRREHSEILKLKNKDPFKSLHEGSGERKVSTTTNCVRIINNLIKDESLGERVVPIVPDEARTFGMEGMFKQIGIYSSEGQLYEPEDADQVMWYKESETGVMLEEGITEAGSFAAWTALATSYSNHDLTMIPFYVFYSMFGFQRIHDLAWAAGDAQAKGFLIGATSGRTTLNGEGLQHQDGHSHILSATIPNCRSYDPAFGYELAVIIEHGLKEMYENKKNNFYYLTVTNERYIQPPKPKSKSIDKNIIRGMHRVIEVKEPKIRLLGSGAILNECFKASEILNDYGIDNEVWSVTSFNMLRKDGMETENENIKNPLSKDKKSFVAKSFSENDIPTVASTDYMRAYSEQIRPYMSSPYYTLGTDGFGRSDSREKLREFFEIDANNIVMTSAYALFKEGTLDKKEMQKIYKKCDLKRNKNSPWNE
;
A
#
# COMPACT_ATOMS: atom_id res chain seq x y z
N LYS A 1 39.64 6.48 -25.73
CA LYS A 1 40.65 5.57 -26.30
C LYS A 1 41.82 5.57 -25.35
N ASP A 2 42.27 4.38 -24.94
CA ASP A 2 43.45 4.21 -24.09
C ASP A 2 44.69 4.70 -24.82
N PHE A 3 45.42 5.63 -24.22
CA PHE A 3 46.62 6.24 -24.82
C PHE A 3 47.90 5.45 -24.51
N ASP A 4 47.89 4.66 -23.40
CA ASP A 4 48.98 3.79 -23.01
C ASP A 4 48.42 2.48 -22.41
N PRO A 5 48.12 1.47 -23.27
CA PRO A 5 47.63 0.18 -22.81
C PRO A 5 48.61 -0.62 -21.95
N ILE A 6 49.90 -0.28 -21.99
CA ILE A 6 50.93 -0.96 -21.18
C ILE A 6 50.84 -0.45 -19.75
N GLU A 7 50.86 0.86 -19.55
CA GLU A 7 50.73 1.49 -18.24
C GLU A 7 49.39 1.10 -17.60
N THR A 8 48.29 1.11 -18.36
CA THR A 8 46.97 0.65 -17.86
C THR A 8 47.03 -0.78 -17.33
N ARG A 9 47.75 -1.67 -18.02
CA ARG A 9 47.94 -3.06 -17.58
C ARG A 9 48.76 -3.16 -16.30
N GLU A 10 49.85 -2.41 -16.18
CA GLU A 10 50.69 -2.37 -14.99
C GLU A 10 49.89 -1.90 -13.76
N TRP A 11 49.02 -0.90 -13.91
CA TRP A 11 48.10 -0.47 -12.83
C TRP A 11 47.12 -1.57 -12.41
N ILE A 12 46.56 -2.32 -13.38
CA ILE A 12 45.64 -3.44 -13.10
C ILE A 12 46.39 -4.57 -12.39
N GLU A 13 47.56 -4.97 -12.87
CA GLU A 13 48.39 -6.01 -12.25
C GLU A 13 48.79 -5.62 -10.82
N SER A 14 49.15 -4.37 -10.57
CA SER A 14 49.44 -3.87 -9.22
C SER A 14 48.21 -3.91 -8.30
N LEU A 15 47.02 -3.69 -8.83
CA LEU A 15 45.78 -3.81 -8.05
C LEU A 15 45.44 -5.28 -7.75
N ASP A 16 45.70 -6.19 -8.71
CA ASP A 16 45.55 -7.64 -8.53
C ASP A 16 46.50 -8.16 -7.43
N ASP A 17 47.74 -7.70 -7.41
CA ASP A 17 48.72 -8.02 -6.35
C ASP A 17 48.20 -7.56 -4.96
N VAL A 18 47.57 -6.39 -4.87
CA VAL A 18 46.97 -5.91 -3.61
C VAL A 18 45.76 -6.78 -3.20
N ILE A 19 44.96 -7.21 -4.17
CA ILE A 19 43.81 -8.08 -3.89
C ILE A 19 44.32 -9.43 -3.35
N ASP A 20 45.33 -10.01 -3.99
CA ASP A 20 45.90 -11.32 -3.63
C ASP A 20 46.57 -11.29 -2.26
N ASP A 21 47.30 -10.20 -1.92
CA ASP A 21 48.09 -10.08 -0.68
C ASP A 21 47.24 -9.55 0.51
N GLN A 22 46.36 -8.56 0.28
CA GLN A 22 45.69 -7.82 1.35
C GLN A 22 44.14 -7.86 1.27
N GLY A 23 43.60 -8.48 0.23
CA GLY A 23 42.16 -8.64 0.03
C GLY A 23 41.47 -7.45 -0.66
N THR A 24 40.21 -7.66 -1.02
CA THR A 24 39.38 -6.71 -1.77
C THR A 24 39.10 -5.42 -1.02
N ASP A 25 39.01 -5.44 0.31
CA ASP A 25 38.73 -4.25 1.14
C ASP A 25 39.85 -3.22 1.02
N ARG A 26 41.11 -3.70 1.04
CA ARG A 26 42.27 -2.82 0.87
C ARG A 26 42.34 -2.24 -0.54
N ALA A 27 42.10 -3.04 -1.56
CA ALA A 27 42.01 -2.58 -2.95
C ALA A 27 40.91 -1.52 -3.13
N SER A 28 39.74 -1.74 -2.57
CA SER A 28 38.62 -0.77 -2.57
C SER A 28 39.00 0.54 -1.88
N PHE A 29 39.67 0.46 -0.73
CA PHE A 29 40.16 1.65 -0.03
C PHE A 29 41.13 2.46 -0.90
N LEU A 30 42.11 1.81 -1.54
CA LEU A 30 43.06 2.48 -2.41
C LEU A 30 42.37 3.16 -3.61
N LEU A 31 41.42 2.49 -4.27
CA LEU A 31 40.66 3.07 -5.36
C LEU A 31 39.86 4.31 -4.91
N ASN A 32 39.27 4.28 -3.73
CA ASN A 32 38.57 5.42 -3.17
C ASN A 32 39.49 6.60 -2.88
N GLU A 33 40.71 6.35 -2.34
CA GLU A 33 41.67 7.40 -2.09
C GLU A 33 42.22 8.01 -3.39
N LEU A 34 42.48 7.19 -4.41
CA LEU A 34 42.86 7.67 -5.75
C LEU A 34 41.76 8.53 -6.38
N ALA A 35 40.50 8.11 -6.22
CA ALA A 35 39.34 8.87 -6.71
C ALA A 35 39.20 10.23 -6.00
N LYS A 36 39.37 10.26 -4.67
CA LYS A 36 39.37 11.53 -3.90
C LYS A 36 40.49 12.44 -4.39
N HIS A 37 41.72 11.90 -4.55
CA HIS A 37 42.82 12.69 -5.06
C HIS A 37 42.58 13.27 -6.46
N LEU A 38 41.94 12.50 -7.33
CA LEU A 38 41.53 12.99 -8.65
C LEU A 38 40.52 14.12 -8.56
N MET A 39 39.54 14.04 -7.65
CA MET A 39 38.56 15.11 -7.38
C MET A 39 39.24 16.37 -6.84
N ASP A 40 40.24 16.23 -5.95
CA ASP A 40 41.01 17.36 -5.42
C ASP A 40 41.80 18.11 -6.54
N LYS A 41 42.09 17.43 -7.64
CA LYS A 41 42.68 18.03 -8.85
C LYS A 41 41.64 18.62 -9.82
N GLY A 42 40.37 18.64 -9.43
CA GLY A 42 39.27 19.22 -10.23
C GLY A 42 38.73 18.31 -11.33
N ALA A 43 39.09 17.04 -11.35
CA ALA A 43 38.51 16.06 -12.27
C ALA A 43 37.42 15.25 -11.56
N VAL A 44 36.31 15.05 -12.24
CA VAL A 44 35.22 14.17 -11.73
C VAL A 44 35.43 12.77 -12.30
N PRO A 45 35.76 11.76 -11.48
CA PRO A 45 35.85 10.38 -11.95
C PRO A 45 34.47 9.98 -12.49
N SER A 46 34.43 9.41 -13.67
CA SER A 46 33.18 8.83 -14.17
C SER A 46 32.97 7.48 -13.49
N TYR A 47 32.32 7.48 -12.34
CA TYR A 47 31.90 6.24 -11.69
C TYR A 47 30.80 5.57 -12.50
N ASN A 48 31.11 4.41 -13.04
CA ASN A 48 30.07 3.55 -13.55
C ASN A 48 29.48 2.78 -12.35
N LEU A 49 28.28 3.16 -11.89
CA LEU A 49 27.57 2.46 -10.81
C LEU A 49 27.07 1.06 -11.24
N THR A 50 27.42 0.63 -12.45
CA THR A 50 27.12 -0.72 -12.94
C THR A 50 28.37 -1.57 -13.02
N THR A 51 28.23 -2.82 -12.61
CA THR A 51 29.25 -3.85 -12.82
C THR A 51 29.03 -4.54 -14.17
N PRO A 52 30.01 -5.29 -14.71
CA PRO A 52 29.83 -6.07 -15.94
C PRO A 52 28.57 -6.94 -15.91
N PHE A 53 27.96 -7.21 -17.06
CA PHE A 53 26.70 -7.97 -17.13
C PHE A 53 26.96 -9.47 -16.91
N LYS A 54 27.30 -9.79 -15.67
CA LYS A 54 27.56 -11.16 -15.17
C LYS A 54 27.01 -11.32 -13.76
N ASN A 55 27.03 -12.55 -13.24
CA ASN A 55 26.64 -12.84 -11.87
C ASN A 55 27.54 -12.09 -10.88
N THR A 56 26.96 -11.56 -9.81
CA THR A 56 27.71 -10.88 -8.75
C THR A 56 28.56 -11.88 -7.97
N ILE A 57 27.99 -13.06 -7.65
CA ILE A 57 28.68 -14.13 -6.94
C ILE A 57 29.36 -14.99 -8.01
N SER A 58 30.69 -15.16 -7.88
CA SER A 58 31.44 -16.02 -8.75
C SER A 58 31.27 -17.50 -8.39
N PRO A 59 31.45 -18.44 -9.34
CA PRO A 59 31.18 -19.87 -9.10
C PRO A 59 31.95 -20.46 -7.89
N GLU A 60 33.17 -19.99 -7.63
CA GLU A 60 33.99 -20.42 -6.50
C GLU A 60 33.48 -19.92 -5.13
N ASN A 61 32.69 -18.83 -5.12
CA ASN A 61 32.14 -18.21 -3.91
C ASN A 61 30.70 -18.59 -3.67
N GLU A 62 30.11 -19.42 -4.52
CA GLU A 62 28.71 -19.86 -4.35
C GLU A 62 28.56 -20.77 -3.12
N ALA A 63 27.64 -20.42 -2.22
CA ALA A 63 27.27 -21.32 -1.13
C ALA A 63 26.69 -22.64 -1.68
N MET A 64 27.14 -23.75 -1.12
CA MET A 64 26.69 -25.08 -1.53
C MET A 64 25.22 -25.28 -1.15
N MET A 65 24.38 -25.55 -2.14
CA MET A 65 22.96 -25.84 -1.93
C MET A 65 22.78 -27.23 -1.28
N PRO A 66 22.14 -27.29 -0.10
CA PRO A 66 21.89 -28.53 0.59
C PRO A 66 20.65 -29.22 0.09
N GLY A 67 20.29 -30.23 -0.20
CA GLY A 67 18.99 -30.78 -0.54
C GLY A 67 18.98 -31.75 -1.71
N ASP A 68 17.83 -32.34 -1.96
CA ASP A 68 17.63 -33.30 -3.03
C ASP A 68 17.08 -32.63 -4.30
N LEU A 69 17.98 -32.21 -5.15
CA LEU A 69 17.62 -31.54 -6.42
C LEU A 69 16.68 -32.36 -7.32
N PHE A 70 16.80 -33.69 -7.29
CA PHE A 70 15.92 -34.53 -8.09
C PHE A 70 14.49 -34.48 -7.55
N MET A 71 14.35 -34.60 -6.24
CA MET A 71 13.06 -34.49 -5.56
C MET A 71 12.41 -33.12 -5.75
N GLU A 72 13.20 -32.06 -5.54
CA GLU A 72 12.72 -30.69 -5.72
C GLU A 72 12.32 -30.39 -7.16
N ARG A 73 13.09 -30.89 -8.15
CA ARG A 73 12.70 -30.77 -9.56
C ARG A 73 11.35 -31.42 -9.84
N ARG A 74 11.09 -32.61 -9.29
CA ARG A 74 9.81 -33.29 -9.45
C ARG A 74 8.66 -32.49 -8.85
N ILE A 75 8.82 -32.04 -7.60
CA ILE A 75 7.81 -31.23 -6.90
C ILE A 75 7.53 -29.94 -7.68
N ARG A 76 8.55 -29.20 -8.09
CA ARG A 76 8.42 -27.98 -8.87
C ARG A 76 7.73 -28.23 -10.23
N SER A 77 8.01 -29.35 -10.87
CA SER A 77 7.33 -29.73 -12.10
C SER A 77 5.84 -29.93 -11.91
N LEU A 78 5.44 -30.60 -10.84
CA LEU A 78 4.02 -30.79 -10.46
C LEU A 78 3.35 -29.45 -10.11
N ILE A 79 4.02 -28.55 -9.38
CA ILE A 79 3.51 -27.21 -9.11
C ILE A 79 3.28 -26.44 -10.42
N ARG A 80 4.24 -26.45 -11.35
CA ARG A 80 4.10 -25.80 -12.66
C ARG A 80 2.91 -26.35 -13.46
N TRP A 81 2.73 -27.67 -13.47
CA TRP A 81 1.63 -28.33 -14.15
C TRP A 81 0.29 -27.92 -13.55
N ASN A 82 0.12 -28.06 -12.26
CA ASN A 82 -1.14 -27.74 -11.58
C ASN A 82 -1.50 -26.25 -11.71
N ALA A 83 -0.51 -25.35 -11.66
CA ALA A 83 -0.72 -23.93 -11.93
C ALA A 83 -1.21 -23.66 -13.37
N LEU A 84 -0.62 -24.34 -14.35
CA LEU A 84 -1.04 -24.27 -15.75
C LEU A 84 -2.47 -24.81 -15.91
N VAL A 85 -2.75 -25.99 -15.37
CA VAL A 85 -4.07 -26.64 -15.43
C VAL A 85 -5.14 -25.76 -14.80
N THR A 86 -4.88 -25.16 -13.64
CA THR A 86 -5.83 -24.24 -12.98
C THR A 86 -6.27 -23.12 -13.92
N VAL A 87 -5.33 -22.47 -14.60
CA VAL A 87 -5.64 -21.39 -15.55
C VAL A 87 -6.35 -21.92 -16.80
N LEU A 88 -5.90 -23.04 -17.37
CA LEU A 88 -6.51 -23.61 -18.56
C LEU A 88 -7.92 -24.13 -18.33
N ARG A 89 -8.19 -24.81 -17.20
CA ARG A 89 -9.54 -25.30 -16.83
C ARG A 89 -10.50 -24.14 -16.59
N ALA A 90 -10.06 -23.09 -15.90
CA ALA A 90 -10.86 -21.88 -15.70
C ALA A 90 -11.33 -21.30 -17.05
N ASN A 91 -10.43 -21.19 -18.02
CA ASN A 91 -10.74 -20.67 -19.37
C ASN A 91 -11.41 -21.67 -20.31
N LYS A 92 -11.36 -22.99 -20.04
CA LYS A 92 -12.14 -24.00 -20.79
C LYS A 92 -13.63 -23.88 -20.50
N ASN A 93 -13.97 -23.52 -19.25
CA ASN A 93 -15.34 -23.37 -18.77
C ASN A 93 -15.93 -22.00 -19.13
N ASP A 94 -15.10 -20.96 -19.11
CA ASP A 94 -15.49 -19.57 -19.37
C ASP A 94 -14.24 -18.82 -19.89
N ASP A 95 -14.19 -18.53 -21.17
CA ASP A 95 -12.99 -17.98 -21.81
C ASP A 95 -12.73 -16.49 -21.52
N GLU A 96 -13.63 -15.82 -20.83
CA GLU A 96 -13.45 -14.46 -20.31
C GLU A 96 -12.89 -14.42 -18.87
N LEU A 97 -12.91 -15.55 -18.15
CA LEU A 97 -12.51 -15.59 -16.74
C LEU A 97 -11.02 -15.23 -16.52
N GLY A 98 -10.17 -15.54 -17.48
CA GLY A 98 -8.78 -15.09 -17.49
C GLY A 98 -7.84 -15.92 -16.62
N GLY A 99 -6.83 -15.24 -16.05
CA GLY A 99 -5.73 -15.83 -15.31
C GLY A 99 -4.40 -15.67 -16.03
N HIS A 100 -3.31 -15.70 -15.28
CA HIS A 100 -1.96 -15.52 -15.80
C HIS A 100 -1.06 -16.68 -15.39
N ILE A 101 -0.34 -17.26 -16.33
CA ILE A 101 0.64 -18.32 -16.06
C ILE A 101 2.08 -17.87 -16.35
N ALA A 102 2.26 -16.92 -17.27
CA ALA A 102 3.57 -16.53 -17.78
C ALA A 102 4.48 -15.95 -16.68
N THR A 103 3.93 -15.18 -15.74
CA THR A 103 4.69 -14.60 -14.63
C THR A 103 5.16 -15.69 -13.67
N PHE A 104 4.26 -16.56 -13.21
CA PHE A 104 4.66 -17.68 -12.34
C PHE A 104 5.66 -18.58 -13.03
N SER A 105 5.46 -18.92 -14.32
CA SER A 105 6.40 -19.74 -15.08
C SER A 105 7.82 -19.16 -15.06
N SER A 106 7.97 -17.84 -15.12
CA SER A 106 9.29 -17.19 -15.01
C SER A 106 9.85 -17.21 -13.58
N ALA A 107 9.02 -17.01 -12.57
CA ALA A 107 9.41 -16.87 -11.17
C ALA A 107 9.44 -18.18 -10.36
N ALA A 108 8.95 -19.30 -10.93
CA ALA A 108 8.75 -20.53 -10.17
C ALA A 108 10.01 -21.05 -9.45
N MET A 109 11.21 -20.88 -10.05
CA MET A 109 12.46 -21.24 -9.40
C MET A 109 12.78 -20.32 -8.21
N LEU A 110 12.50 -19.01 -8.34
CA LEU A 110 12.72 -18.02 -7.28
C LEU A 110 11.87 -18.35 -6.05
N TYR A 111 10.60 -18.71 -6.25
CA TYR A 111 9.72 -19.14 -5.16
C TYR A 111 10.12 -20.48 -4.58
N ASP A 112 10.45 -21.45 -5.42
CA ASP A 112 10.77 -22.82 -4.99
C ASP A 112 11.97 -22.82 -4.01
N ILE A 113 13.04 -22.12 -4.35
CA ILE A 113 14.21 -21.97 -3.48
C ILE A 113 13.83 -21.24 -2.18
N GLY A 114 13.00 -20.21 -2.24
CA GLY A 114 12.50 -19.52 -1.06
C GLY A 114 11.73 -20.44 -0.13
N PHE A 115 10.76 -21.17 -0.66
CA PHE A 115 9.94 -22.11 0.11
C PHE A 115 10.72 -23.30 0.69
N ASN A 116 11.75 -23.77 0.00
CA ASN A 116 12.48 -24.96 0.42
C ASN A 116 13.60 -24.65 1.42
N TYR A 117 14.12 -23.40 1.46
CA TYR A 117 15.32 -23.11 2.26
C TYR A 117 15.26 -21.85 3.12
N PHE A 118 14.40 -20.88 2.79
CA PHE A 118 14.51 -19.55 3.40
C PHE A 118 13.24 -19.04 4.06
N PHE A 119 12.05 -19.20 3.48
CA PHE A 119 10.82 -18.61 4.02
C PHE A 119 10.38 -19.35 5.26
N ARG A 120 10.44 -18.70 6.41
CA ARG A 120 10.03 -19.26 7.70
C ARG A 120 8.55 -18.97 7.98
N GLY A 121 7.80 -20.00 8.34
CA GLY A 121 6.37 -19.93 8.67
C GLY A 121 6.11 -19.43 10.08
N GLN A 122 4.83 -19.29 10.44
CA GLN A 122 4.37 -18.65 11.69
C GLN A 122 4.67 -19.46 12.96
N GLU A 123 5.04 -20.73 12.86
CA GLU A 123 5.45 -21.56 13.99
C GLU A 123 6.94 -21.35 14.34
N SER A 124 7.70 -20.66 13.49
CA SER A 124 9.06 -20.23 13.78
C SER A 124 9.05 -19.00 14.69
N ALA A 125 9.99 -18.94 15.64
CA ALA A 125 10.19 -17.73 16.44
C ALA A 125 10.60 -16.50 15.59
N ASN A 126 11.16 -16.75 14.42
CA ASN A 126 11.61 -15.75 13.45
C ASN A 126 10.82 -15.85 12.13
N ASP A 127 9.48 -15.90 12.20
CA ASP A 127 8.61 -15.98 11.03
C ASP A 127 8.83 -14.83 10.04
N ASP A 128 8.95 -15.15 8.75
CA ASP A 128 9.19 -14.18 7.70
C ASP A 128 7.89 -13.64 7.10
N LEU A 129 7.96 -12.46 6.53
CA LEU A 129 6.87 -11.87 5.76
C LEU A 129 7.21 -11.93 4.27
N VAL A 130 6.30 -12.43 3.45
CA VAL A 130 6.51 -12.61 2.01
C VAL A 130 5.43 -11.87 1.22
N TYR A 131 5.85 -10.88 0.42
CA TYR A 131 5.03 -10.22 -0.58
C TYR A 131 5.13 -11.00 -1.88
N PHE A 132 4.11 -11.80 -2.18
CA PHE A 132 4.04 -12.60 -3.40
C PHE A 132 3.58 -11.74 -4.57
N GLN A 133 4.30 -11.73 -5.68
CA GLN A 133 3.87 -11.00 -6.87
C GLN A 133 2.45 -11.46 -7.31
N GLY A 134 1.54 -10.52 -7.53
CA GLY A 134 0.12 -10.81 -7.73
C GLY A 134 -0.16 -11.81 -8.85
N HIS A 135 0.49 -11.65 -10.01
CA HIS A 135 0.33 -12.54 -11.15
C HIS A 135 0.91 -13.95 -10.96
N SER A 136 1.57 -14.22 -9.83
CA SER A 136 2.10 -15.55 -9.49
C SER A 136 1.13 -16.40 -8.65
N SER A 137 -0.04 -15.88 -8.27
CA SER A 137 -1.02 -16.56 -7.41
C SER A 137 -1.37 -17.99 -7.85
N PRO A 138 -1.55 -18.33 -9.15
CA PRO A 138 -1.85 -19.71 -9.56
C PRO A 138 -0.78 -20.72 -9.11
N GLY A 139 0.49 -20.32 -9.13
CA GLY A 139 1.58 -21.18 -8.66
C GLY A 139 1.61 -21.37 -7.15
N ILE A 140 1.24 -20.34 -6.40
CA ILE A 140 1.13 -20.42 -4.94
C ILE A 140 -0.04 -21.34 -4.55
N TYR A 141 -1.19 -21.23 -5.23
CA TYR A 141 -2.32 -22.15 -5.05
C TYR A 141 -1.95 -23.59 -5.42
N ALA A 142 -1.26 -23.81 -6.55
CA ALA A 142 -0.80 -25.12 -6.97
C ALA A 142 0.16 -25.75 -5.93
N ARG A 143 1.02 -24.97 -5.30
CA ARG A 143 1.85 -25.42 -4.20
C ARG A 143 1.01 -25.82 -2.99
N SER A 144 0.08 -24.98 -2.55
CA SER A 144 -0.83 -25.27 -1.44
C SER A 144 -1.70 -26.51 -1.69
N PHE A 145 -2.04 -26.78 -2.93
CA PHE A 145 -2.71 -28.02 -3.33
C PHE A 145 -1.80 -29.24 -3.11
N LEU A 146 -0.54 -29.22 -3.50
CA LEU A 146 0.40 -30.30 -3.20
C LEU A 146 0.61 -30.47 -1.69
N GLU A 147 0.64 -29.39 -0.94
CA GLU A 147 0.75 -29.38 0.52
C GLU A 147 -0.51 -29.96 1.22
N GLY A 148 -1.62 -30.14 0.48
CA GLY A 148 -2.89 -30.64 1.01
C GLY A 148 -3.74 -29.60 1.72
N ARG A 149 -3.42 -28.32 1.55
CA ARG A 149 -4.16 -27.18 2.10
C ARG A 149 -5.33 -26.75 1.24
N LEU A 150 -5.27 -27.05 -0.05
CA LEU A 150 -6.32 -26.86 -1.05
C LEU A 150 -6.61 -28.19 -1.72
N ASN A 151 -7.82 -28.34 -2.25
CA ASN A 151 -8.26 -29.50 -2.98
C ASN A 151 -8.56 -29.14 -4.46
N GLU A 152 -8.97 -30.14 -5.28
CA GLU A 152 -9.26 -29.90 -6.69
C GLU A 152 -10.46 -28.95 -6.91
N GLU A 153 -11.48 -29.00 -6.03
CA GLU A 153 -12.65 -28.14 -6.14
C GLU A 153 -12.25 -26.67 -5.87
N ASP A 154 -11.33 -26.44 -4.94
CA ASP A 154 -10.79 -25.09 -4.69
C ASP A 154 -10.10 -24.54 -5.93
N LEU A 155 -9.24 -25.34 -6.60
CA LEU A 155 -8.56 -24.94 -7.83
C LEU A 155 -9.53 -24.73 -9.00
N ASP A 156 -10.58 -25.54 -9.13
CA ASP A 156 -11.63 -25.36 -10.13
C ASP A 156 -12.48 -24.10 -9.90
N ASN A 157 -12.53 -23.63 -8.66
CA ASN A 157 -13.18 -22.36 -8.30
C ASN A 157 -12.22 -21.17 -8.35
N PHE A 158 -11.07 -21.27 -9.00
CA PHE A 158 -10.18 -20.14 -9.26
C PHE A 158 -10.92 -19.01 -9.99
N ARG A 159 -10.92 -17.80 -9.40
CA ARG A 159 -11.67 -16.62 -9.87
C ARG A 159 -13.21 -16.76 -9.83
N ARG A 160 -13.74 -17.65 -8.97
CA ARG A 160 -15.16 -17.89 -8.78
C ARG A 160 -15.52 -17.82 -7.30
N GLU A 161 -15.60 -16.58 -6.76
CA GLU A 161 -15.72 -16.33 -5.33
C GLU A 161 -17.16 -16.07 -4.86
N VAL A 162 -18.12 -15.84 -5.78
CA VAL A 162 -19.46 -15.31 -5.45
C VAL A 162 -20.39 -16.40 -4.94
N ASP A 163 -20.49 -17.52 -5.65
CA ASP A 163 -21.45 -18.58 -5.34
C ASP A 163 -20.91 -19.65 -4.38
N LYS A 164 -19.58 -19.76 -4.29
CA LYS A 164 -18.87 -20.73 -3.47
C LYS A 164 -17.59 -20.13 -2.88
N PRO A 165 -17.04 -20.72 -1.81
CA PRO A 165 -15.67 -20.43 -1.44
C PRO A 165 -14.76 -20.71 -2.64
N GLY A 166 -14.18 -19.67 -3.22
CA GLY A 166 -13.32 -19.75 -4.40
C GLY A 166 -11.97 -19.10 -4.14
N LEU A 167 -11.01 -19.39 -5.02
CA LEU A 167 -9.70 -18.78 -4.92
C LEU A 167 -9.70 -17.39 -5.58
N SER A 168 -9.22 -16.40 -4.85
CA SER A 168 -9.11 -15.02 -5.36
C SER A 168 -8.17 -14.95 -6.57
N SER A 169 -8.43 -14.00 -7.46
CA SER A 169 -7.62 -13.76 -8.65
C SER A 169 -6.16 -13.43 -8.33
N TYR A 170 -5.96 -12.73 -7.22
CA TYR A 170 -4.68 -12.21 -6.73
C TYR A 170 -4.66 -12.27 -5.20
N PRO A 171 -3.52 -11.97 -4.55
CA PRO A 171 -3.48 -11.84 -3.10
C PRO A 171 -4.44 -10.77 -2.58
N HIS A 172 -5.52 -11.19 -1.92
CA HIS A 172 -6.53 -10.34 -1.31
C HIS A 172 -6.85 -10.81 0.12
N PRO A 173 -6.29 -10.18 1.15
CA PRO A 173 -6.58 -10.52 2.54
C PRO A 173 -8.06 -10.40 2.91
N TRP A 174 -8.81 -9.50 2.26
CA TRP A 174 -10.26 -9.36 2.46
C TRP A 174 -11.04 -10.61 2.02
N LEU A 175 -10.62 -11.23 0.92
CA LEU A 175 -11.32 -12.37 0.31
C LEU A 175 -10.86 -13.72 0.86
N MET A 176 -9.57 -13.81 1.26
CA MET A 176 -8.96 -15.00 1.86
C MET A 176 -8.21 -14.61 3.14
N PRO A 177 -8.94 -14.32 4.27
CA PRO A 177 -8.39 -13.64 5.43
C PRO A 177 -7.41 -14.45 6.28
N ASP A 178 -7.42 -15.76 6.17
CA ASP A 178 -6.51 -16.71 6.84
C ASP A 178 -5.32 -17.12 5.96
N TYR A 179 -5.33 -16.71 4.68
CA TYR A 179 -4.36 -17.15 3.68
C TYR A 179 -3.43 -16.00 3.23
N TRP A 180 -3.96 -14.98 2.55
CA TRP A 180 -3.16 -13.89 1.99
C TRP A 180 -2.84 -12.81 3.02
N GLN A 181 -1.59 -12.36 3.06
CA GLN A 181 -1.13 -11.36 4.01
C GLN A 181 -1.14 -9.94 3.46
N PHE A 182 -0.75 -9.76 2.18
CA PHE A 182 -0.58 -8.45 1.57
C PHE A 182 -1.29 -8.37 0.22
N PRO A 183 -2.08 -7.32 -0.05
CA PRO A 183 -2.57 -7.01 -1.38
C PRO A 183 -1.43 -6.37 -2.19
N VAL A 184 -1.12 -6.93 -3.35
CA VAL A 184 0.07 -6.55 -4.14
C VAL A 184 -0.22 -6.35 -5.63
N VAL A 185 -1.48 -6.45 -6.06
CA VAL A 185 -1.80 -6.41 -7.48
C VAL A 185 -1.77 -5.00 -8.08
N SER A 186 -2.06 -3.97 -7.30
CA SER A 186 -1.79 -2.58 -7.71
C SER A 186 -0.28 -2.37 -7.67
N MET A 187 0.32 -2.38 -8.87
CA MET A 187 1.78 -2.35 -9.03
C MET A 187 2.36 -1.05 -8.46
N GLY A 188 3.53 -1.16 -7.83
CA GLY A 188 4.19 -0.06 -7.12
C GLY A 188 3.87 0.01 -5.63
N LEU A 189 2.65 -0.34 -5.20
CA LEU A 189 2.26 -0.27 -3.78
C LEU A 189 2.96 -1.33 -2.93
N GLY A 190 3.22 -2.51 -3.49
CA GLY A 190 3.94 -3.57 -2.79
C GLY A 190 5.35 -3.18 -2.34
N PRO A 191 6.22 -2.67 -3.23
CA PRO A 191 7.56 -2.23 -2.88
C PRO A 191 7.61 -1.19 -1.76
N ILE A 192 6.85 -0.10 -1.85
CA ILE A 192 6.82 0.92 -0.79
C ILE A 192 6.28 0.35 0.52
N SER A 193 5.22 -0.47 0.47
CA SER A 193 4.66 -1.11 1.66
C SER A 193 5.66 -2.05 2.34
N ALA A 194 6.45 -2.83 1.57
CA ALA A 194 7.47 -3.73 2.10
C ALA A 194 8.62 -2.96 2.77
N ILE A 195 9.04 -1.81 2.22
CA ILE A 195 10.05 -0.93 2.82
C ILE A 195 9.57 -0.44 4.19
N TYR A 196 8.37 0.15 4.24
CA TYR A 196 7.82 0.67 5.50
C TYR A 196 7.43 -0.45 6.48
N GLN A 197 7.08 -1.64 6.00
CA GLN A 197 6.91 -2.81 6.87
C GLN A 197 8.24 -3.19 7.54
N ALA A 198 9.37 -3.16 6.82
CA ALA A 198 10.70 -3.42 7.36
C ALA A 198 11.13 -2.34 8.36
N HIS A 199 10.85 -1.08 8.05
CA HIS A 199 11.08 0.07 8.94
C HIS A 199 10.29 -0.07 10.24
N VAL A 200 8.99 -0.33 10.16
CA VAL A 200 8.13 -0.54 11.33
C VAL A 200 8.57 -1.75 12.16
N MET A 201 9.06 -2.82 11.56
CA MET A 201 9.63 -3.95 12.32
C MET A 201 10.83 -3.52 13.19
N LYS A 202 11.75 -2.71 12.64
CA LYS A 202 12.87 -2.15 13.42
C LYS A 202 12.40 -1.18 14.50
N TYR A 203 11.41 -0.34 14.18
CA TYR A 203 10.77 0.55 15.16
C TYR A 203 10.16 -0.23 16.34
N LEU A 204 9.39 -1.29 16.08
CA LEU A 204 8.79 -2.12 17.14
C LEU A 204 9.85 -2.81 18.00
N HIS A 205 10.96 -3.23 17.40
CA HIS A 205 12.09 -3.83 18.10
C HIS A 205 12.81 -2.79 18.99
N ALA A 206 13.12 -1.63 18.44
CA ALA A 206 13.80 -0.55 19.17
C ALA A 206 12.99 -0.08 20.38
N ARG A 207 11.65 -0.11 20.28
CA ARG A 207 10.75 0.18 21.40
C ARG A 207 10.57 -0.98 22.38
N GLY A 208 11.18 -2.14 22.14
CA GLY A 208 11.03 -3.34 22.99
C GLY A 208 9.64 -3.98 22.94
N LEU A 209 8.79 -3.63 21.96
CA LEU A 209 7.42 -4.15 21.82
C LEU A 209 7.38 -5.52 21.15
N LYS A 210 8.27 -5.77 20.20
CA LYS A 210 8.41 -7.05 19.50
C LYS A 210 9.87 -7.27 19.14
N ASP A 211 10.42 -8.40 19.54
CA ASP A 211 11.76 -8.77 19.10
C ASP A 211 11.76 -9.04 17.59
N LEU A 212 12.67 -8.39 16.88
CA LEU A 212 12.88 -8.58 15.46
C LEU A 212 13.54 -9.95 15.20
N GLY A 213 14.47 -10.37 16.06
CA GLY A 213 15.29 -11.55 15.84
C GLY A 213 16.03 -11.47 14.50
N ASP A 214 15.93 -12.55 13.73
CA ASP A 214 16.50 -12.66 12.38
C ASP A 214 15.43 -12.65 11.27
N ARG A 215 14.24 -12.12 11.57
CA ARG A 215 13.10 -12.06 10.65
C ARG A 215 13.43 -11.24 9.41
N LYS A 216 12.97 -11.74 8.25
CA LYS A 216 13.14 -11.08 6.96
C LYS A 216 11.80 -10.73 6.32
N ILE A 217 11.84 -9.69 5.51
CA ILE A 217 10.78 -9.37 4.56
C ILE A 217 11.29 -9.67 3.17
N TRP A 218 10.57 -10.50 2.46
CA TRP A 218 10.83 -10.86 1.07
C TRP A 218 9.80 -10.19 0.18
N GLY A 219 10.24 -9.39 -0.78
CA GLY A 219 9.38 -8.76 -1.78
C GLY A 219 9.67 -9.27 -3.18
N PHE A 220 8.66 -9.84 -3.87
CA PHE A 220 8.78 -10.34 -5.23
C PHE A 220 8.10 -9.40 -6.21
N TRP A 221 8.90 -8.78 -7.09
CA TRP A 221 8.45 -7.73 -8.00
C TRP A 221 8.79 -8.05 -9.45
N GLY A 222 8.01 -7.52 -10.40
CA GLY A 222 8.36 -7.51 -11.81
C GLY A 222 9.30 -6.37 -12.16
N ASP A 223 10.16 -6.57 -13.17
CA ASP A 223 11.02 -5.52 -13.71
C ASP A 223 10.22 -4.35 -14.32
N GLY A 224 9.08 -4.63 -14.94
CA GLY A 224 8.18 -3.59 -15.43
C GLY A 224 7.43 -2.84 -14.34
N GLU A 225 7.25 -3.43 -13.15
CA GLU A 225 6.66 -2.77 -11.98
C GLU A 225 7.55 -1.65 -11.42
N MET A 226 8.84 -1.70 -11.71
CA MET A 226 9.78 -0.65 -11.31
C MET A 226 9.61 0.66 -12.09
N ASP A 227 8.72 0.71 -13.09
CA ASP A 227 8.32 1.94 -13.77
C ASP A 227 7.40 2.82 -12.89
N GLU A 228 6.71 2.22 -11.90
CA GLU A 228 5.86 2.97 -10.96
C GLU A 228 6.73 3.79 -9.99
N PRO A 229 6.42 5.09 -9.79
CA PRO A 229 7.18 5.95 -8.87
C PRO A 229 7.24 5.40 -7.44
N GLU A 230 6.18 4.77 -6.96
CA GLU A 230 6.08 4.18 -5.63
C GLU A 230 7.05 3.02 -5.45
N SER A 231 7.39 2.28 -6.51
CA SER A 231 8.36 1.18 -6.45
C SER A 231 9.76 1.64 -6.06
N LEU A 232 10.15 2.85 -6.45
CA LEU A 232 11.47 3.42 -6.24
C LEU A 232 11.47 4.57 -5.24
N GLY A 233 10.30 5.07 -4.86
CA GLY A 233 10.14 6.29 -4.08
C GLY A 233 10.78 6.26 -2.69
N ALA A 234 10.90 5.09 -2.07
CA ALA A 234 11.41 4.93 -0.71
C ALA A 234 12.72 4.14 -0.61
N ILE A 235 13.38 3.80 -1.73
CA ILE A 235 14.63 3.00 -1.70
C ILE A 235 15.76 3.73 -0.97
N GLY A 236 15.83 5.07 -1.03
CA GLY A 236 16.76 5.87 -0.27
C GLY A 236 16.55 5.78 1.24
N LEU A 237 15.27 5.78 1.70
CA LEU A 237 14.93 5.58 3.10
C LEU A 237 15.40 4.21 3.57
N ALA A 238 15.15 3.16 2.82
CA ALA A 238 15.52 1.79 3.19
C ALA A 238 17.03 1.66 3.47
N ALA A 239 17.88 2.31 2.68
CA ALA A 239 19.32 2.31 2.89
C ALA A 239 19.73 3.18 4.09
N ARG A 240 19.14 4.39 4.23
CA ARG A 240 19.41 5.29 5.37
C ARG A 240 19.07 4.62 6.70
N GLU A 241 17.93 3.95 6.79
CA GLU A 241 17.49 3.21 7.96
C GLU A 241 18.14 1.82 8.12
N LYS A 242 19.10 1.50 7.25
CA LYS A 242 19.89 0.24 7.28
C LYS A 242 18.97 -0.99 7.39
N LEU A 243 17.92 -1.09 6.54
CA LEU A 243 16.94 -2.14 6.62
C LEU A 243 17.47 -3.49 6.10
N ASP A 244 18.44 -4.07 6.80
CA ASP A 244 19.04 -5.37 6.47
C ASP A 244 18.10 -6.58 6.70
N ASN A 245 16.93 -6.31 7.18
CA ASN A 245 15.81 -7.24 7.25
C ASN A 245 14.94 -7.26 5.97
N LEU A 246 15.28 -6.47 4.94
CA LEU A 246 14.54 -6.34 3.68
C LEU A 246 15.31 -6.93 2.51
N ILE A 247 14.65 -7.82 1.76
CA ILE A 247 15.21 -8.47 0.56
C ILE A 247 14.19 -8.31 -0.58
N PHE A 248 14.56 -7.63 -1.65
CA PHE A 248 13.81 -7.58 -2.90
C PHE A 248 14.34 -8.60 -3.89
N VAL A 249 13.44 -9.31 -4.55
CA VAL A 249 13.72 -10.23 -5.65
C VAL A 249 12.99 -9.73 -6.88
N ILE A 250 13.71 -9.09 -7.79
CA ILE A 250 13.13 -8.58 -9.02
C ILE A 250 13.25 -9.63 -10.11
N ASN A 251 12.09 -10.13 -10.55
CA ASN A 251 11.95 -11.08 -11.63
C ASN A 251 12.12 -10.34 -12.97
N CYS A 252 13.37 -10.22 -13.43
CA CYS A 252 13.72 -9.55 -14.68
C CYS A 252 13.47 -10.48 -15.87
N ASN A 253 12.21 -10.63 -16.24
CA ASN A 253 11.81 -11.39 -17.42
C ASN A 253 11.83 -10.58 -18.72
N LEU A 254 12.17 -9.28 -18.62
CA LEU A 254 12.39 -8.30 -19.69
C LEU A 254 11.12 -7.85 -20.42
N GLN A 255 9.93 -8.27 -20.01
CA GLN A 255 8.70 -8.03 -20.76
C GLN A 255 7.57 -7.46 -19.90
N ARG A 256 6.92 -6.42 -20.43
CA ARG A 256 5.61 -5.92 -19.99
C ARG A 256 4.48 -6.66 -20.72
N LEU A 257 3.27 -6.09 -20.66
CA LEU A 257 2.10 -6.61 -21.35
C LEU A 257 2.25 -6.55 -22.88
N ASP A 258 2.70 -5.42 -23.40
CA ASP A 258 2.74 -5.12 -24.84
C ASP A 258 4.11 -5.41 -25.50
N GLY A 259 5.16 -5.63 -24.72
CA GLY A 259 6.51 -5.83 -25.26
C GLY A 259 7.61 -5.74 -24.22
N PRO A 260 8.85 -5.47 -24.64
CA PRO A 260 9.99 -5.40 -23.72
C PRO A 260 9.90 -4.18 -22.76
N VAL A 261 10.44 -4.33 -21.56
CA VAL A 261 10.55 -3.25 -20.55
C VAL A 261 11.49 -2.15 -21.06
N ARG A 262 12.67 -2.56 -21.55
CA ARG A 262 13.72 -1.65 -22.07
C ARG A 262 14.32 -2.21 -23.37
N GLY A 263 13.53 -2.26 -24.43
CA GLY A 263 13.94 -2.91 -25.68
C GLY A 263 15.33 -2.54 -26.21
N ASN A 264 15.67 -1.25 -26.20
CA ASN A 264 16.97 -0.70 -26.62
C ASN A 264 17.96 -0.47 -25.47
N GLY A 265 17.64 -0.89 -24.25
CA GLY A 265 18.45 -0.75 -23.05
C GLY A 265 18.65 -2.07 -22.32
N LYS A 266 19.05 -1.97 -21.06
CA LYS A 266 19.22 -3.08 -20.13
C LYS A 266 18.60 -2.73 -18.78
N VAL A 267 17.41 -3.26 -18.50
CA VAL A 267 16.69 -2.99 -17.25
C VAL A 267 17.51 -3.39 -16.02
N ILE A 268 18.22 -4.50 -16.06
CA ILE A 268 19.06 -4.95 -14.92
C ILE A 268 20.18 -3.93 -14.62
N GLN A 269 20.82 -3.38 -15.64
CA GLN A 269 21.88 -2.37 -15.46
C GLN A 269 21.32 -1.02 -15.02
N GLU A 270 20.11 -0.68 -15.43
CA GLU A 270 19.39 0.51 -14.98
C GLU A 270 19.01 0.39 -13.51
N LEU A 271 18.41 -0.71 -13.11
CA LEU A 271 18.03 -0.99 -11.72
C LEU A 271 19.28 -1.13 -10.81
N GLU A 272 20.36 -1.78 -11.28
CA GLU A 272 21.61 -1.84 -10.53
C GLU A 272 22.11 -0.45 -10.15
N ARG A 273 22.12 0.51 -11.11
CA ARG A 273 22.55 1.90 -10.82
C ARG A 273 21.66 2.58 -9.79
N GLN A 274 20.33 2.42 -9.90
CA GLN A 274 19.38 3.04 -8.99
C GLN A 274 19.53 2.53 -7.56
N PHE A 275 19.58 1.21 -7.39
CA PHE A 275 19.71 0.60 -6.08
C PHE A 275 21.10 0.81 -5.45
N ARG A 276 22.20 0.66 -6.23
CA ARG A 276 23.56 0.97 -5.73
C ARG A 276 23.70 2.44 -5.37
N GLY A 277 23.19 3.34 -6.22
CA GLY A 277 23.20 4.77 -5.95
C GLY A 277 22.43 5.16 -4.70
N SER A 278 21.45 4.36 -4.31
CA SER A 278 20.68 4.54 -3.08
C SER A 278 21.27 3.79 -1.86
N GLY A 279 22.41 3.10 -2.00
CA GLY A 279 23.08 2.42 -0.89
C GLY A 279 22.63 0.98 -0.61
N TRP A 280 21.94 0.32 -1.54
CA TRP A 280 21.56 -1.09 -1.41
C TRP A 280 22.70 -2.04 -1.79
N ASN A 281 22.75 -3.19 -1.14
CA ASN A 281 23.46 -4.36 -1.63
C ASN A 281 22.73 -4.92 -2.87
N VAL A 282 23.46 -5.04 -4.00
CA VAL A 282 22.86 -5.49 -5.28
C VAL A 282 23.50 -6.79 -5.73
N ILE A 283 22.70 -7.83 -5.88
CA ILE A 283 23.12 -9.15 -6.36
C ILE A 283 22.48 -9.42 -7.71
N LYS A 284 23.29 -9.57 -8.75
CA LYS A 284 22.83 -9.95 -10.09
C LYS A 284 22.91 -11.46 -10.27
N VAL A 285 21.82 -12.06 -10.78
CA VAL A 285 21.71 -13.48 -11.12
C VAL A 285 21.31 -13.59 -12.59
N VAL A 286 22.31 -13.50 -13.49
CA VAL A 286 22.12 -13.33 -14.94
C VAL A 286 22.28 -14.65 -15.69
N TRP A 287 23.39 -15.34 -15.47
CA TRP A 287 23.74 -16.55 -16.21
C TRP A 287 23.65 -17.79 -15.34
N GLY A 288 23.03 -18.86 -15.87
CA GLY A 288 22.98 -20.15 -15.21
C GLY A 288 24.33 -20.88 -15.26
N ARG A 289 24.50 -21.89 -14.43
CA ARG A 289 25.77 -22.65 -14.28
C ARG A 289 26.33 -23.26 -15.57
N LEU A 290 25.51 -23.53 -16.59
CA LEU A 290 25.99 -24.03 -17.87
C LEU A 290 26.83 -23.00 -18.64
N TRP A 291 26.72 -21.71 -18.28
CA TRP A 291 27.55 -20.64 -18.82
C TRP A 291 28.92 -20.58 -18.17
N ASP A 292 29.11 -21.06 -16.94
CA ASP A 292 30.35 -20.92 -16.18
C ASP A 292 31.58 -21.50 -16.92
N PRO A 293 31.52 -22.74 -17.48
CA PRO A 293 32.66 -23.27 -18.22
C PRO A 293 32.95 -22.52 -19.54
N ILE A 294 31.96 -21.84 -20.11
CA ILE A 294 32.10 -21.05 -21.34
C ILE A 294 32.76 -19.70 -20.99
N ILE A 295 32.29 -19.05 -19.94
CA ILE A 295 32.83 -17.77 -19.44
C ILE A 295 34.28 -17.96 -18.96
N ALA A 296 34.59 -19.05 -18.25
CA ALA A 296 35.93 -19.35 -17.77
C ALA A 296 36.97 -19.53 -18.91
N LYS A 297 36.51 -19.90 -20.12
CA LYS A 297 37.36 -20.02 -21.30
C LYS A 297 37.58 -18.70 -22.03
N ASP A 298 36.85 -17.65 -21.73
CA ASP A 298 36.93 -16.35 -22.40
C ASP A 298 38.10 -15.51 -21.86
N LYS A 299 39.33 -15.98 -22.11
CA LYS A 299 40.56 -15.31 -21.64
C LYS A 299 40.78 -13.90 -22.22
N GLY A 300 40.15 -13.59 -23.34
CA GLY A 300 40.26 -12.29 -24.01
C GLY A 300 39.12 -11.32 -23.70
N GLY A 301 38.13 -11.72 -22.89
CA GLY A 301 36.97 -10.88 -22.54
C GLY A 301 36.01 -10.57 -23.71
N HIS A 302 36.15 -11.31 -24.83
CA HIS A 302 35.32 -11.07 -26.02
C HIS A 302 33.87 -11.44 -25.82
N LEU A 303 33.59 -12.53 -25.10
CA LEU A 303 32.24 -12.94 -24.71
C LEU A 303 31.65 -11.95 -23.71
N GLN A 304 32.43 -11.54 -22.70
CA GLN A 304 32.04 -10.53 -21.72
C GLN A 304 31.62 -9.22 -22.40
N LYS A 305 32.41 -8.77 -23.38
CA LYS A 305 32.07 -7.58 -24.17
C LYS A 305 30.74 -7.71 -24.89
N ILE A 306 30.45 -8.85 -25.49
CA ILE A 306 29.15 -9.12 -26.13
C ILE A 306 28.02 -9.07 -25.08
N MET A 307 28.24 -9.71 -23.91
CA MET A 307 27.28 -9.71 -22.81
C MET A 307 26.99 -8.28 -22.32
N ASP A 308 27.99 -7.40 -22.31
CA ASP A 308 27.82 -5.98 -21.90
C ASP A 308 27.12 -5.14 -22.97
N GLU A 309 27.26 -5.44 -24.25
CA GLU A 309 26.72 -4.67 -25.36
C GLU A 309 25.28 -5.06 -25.77
N VAL A 310 24.88 -6.33 -25.57
CA VAL A 310 23.53 -6.81 -25.97
C VAL A 310 22.43 -6.09 -25.20
N VAL A 311 21.38 -5.67 -25.91
CA VAL A 311 20.19 -5.02 -25.32
C VAL A 311 19.09 -6.05 -25.01
N ASP A 312 18.12 -5.65 -24.18
CA ASP A 312 17.06 -6.55 -23.72
C ASP A 312 16.20 -7.14 -24.86
N GLY A 313 15.95 -6.35 -25.90
CA GLY A 313 15.24 -6.84 -27.09
C GLY A 313 15.99 -7.96 -27.84
N GLU A 314 17.34 -7.90 -27.91
CA GLU A 314 18.15 -9.01 -28.44
C GLU A 314 18.11 -10.22 -27.49
N MET A 315 18.23 -9.99 -26.17
CA MET A 315 18.15 -11.07 -25.16
C MET A 315 16.82 -11.83 -25.23
N GLN A 316 15.72 -11.15 -25.51
CA GLN A 316 14.41 -11.75 -25.75
C GLN A 316 14.44 -12.61 -27.02
N ASN A 317 14.96 -12.07 -28.14
CA ASN A 317 15.04 -12.75 -29.40
C ASN A 317 15.89 -14.05 -29.34
N PHE A 318 16.97 -14.07 -28.56
CA PHE A 318 17.80 -15.27 -28.41
C PHE A 318 17.02 -16.44 -27.82
N LYS A 319 16.08 -16.20 -26.93
CA LYS A 319 15.20 -17.25 -26.41
C LYS A 319 14.04 -17.56 -27.35
N ALA A 320 13.34 -16.56 -27.86
CA ALA A 320 12.19 -16.75 -28.73
C ALA A 320 12.53 -17.46 -30.06
N LYS A 321 13.73 -17.21 -30.62
CA LYS A 321 14.16 -17.74 -31.94
C LYS A 321 15.09 -18.97 -31.87
N GLY A 322 15.46 -19.40 -30.67
CA GLY A 322 16.18 -20.65 -30.41
C GLY A 322 17.69 -20.62 -30.62
N GLY A 323 18.31 -21.82 -30.48
CA GLY A 323 19.76 -21.97 -30.38
C GLY A 323 20.54 -21.62 -31.66
N ALA A 324 20.04 -21.95 -32.82
CA ALA A 324 20.67 -21.59 -34.09
C ALA A 324 20.75 -20.08 -34.29
N TYR A 325 19.68 -19.37 -33.92
CA TYR A 325 19.66 -17.90 -33.95
C TYR A 325 20.65 -17.32 -32.97
N THR A 326 20.72 -17.86 -31.75
CA THR A 326 21.65 -17.44 -30.68
C THR A 326 23.10 -17.68 -31.10
N ARG A 327 23.42 -18.83 -31.70
CA ARG A 327 24.75 -19.11 -32.24
C ARG A 327 25.19 -18.02 -33.23
N LYS A 328 24.32 -17.70 -34.19
CA LYS A 328 24.64 -16.75 -35.26
C LYS A 328 24.70 -15.31 -34.75
N ASN A 329 23.71 -14.89 -33.95
CA ASN A 329 23.48 -13.47 -33.67
C ASN A 329 24.02 -13.01 -32.29
N PHE A 330 24.37 -13.93 -31.38
CA PHE A 330 25.04 -13.65 -30.12
C PHE A 330 26.52 -14.04 -30.20
N PHE A 331 26.84 -15.32 -30.24
CA PHE A 331 28.23 -15.79 -30.32
C PHE A 331 28.91 -15.36 -31.62
N GLY A 332 28.17 -15.28 -32.72
CA GLY A 332 28.68 -14.85 -34.03
C GLY A 332 29.09 -13.37 -34.11
N LYS A 333 28.79 -12.55 -33.11
CA LYS A 333 29.24 -11.15 -33.06
C LYS A 333 30.77 -11.02 -33.00
N HIS A 334 31.46 -12.05 -32.48
CA HIS A 334 32.94 -12.06 -32.44
C HIS A 334 33.51 -13.46 -32.73
N PRO A 335 34.56 -13.59 -33.58
CA PRO A 335 35.13 -14.89 -33.93
C PRO A 335 35.59 -15.71 -32.74
N GLU A 336 36.26 -15.09 -31.75
CA GLU A 336 36.70 -15.78 -30.55
C GLU A 336 35.55 -16.29 -29.69
N ALA A 337 34.47 -15.53 -29.53
CA ALA A 337 33.24 -16.00 -28.85
C ALA A 337 32.59 -17.19 -29.57
N SER A 338 32.58 -17.17 -30.89
CA SER A 338 32.11 -18.32 -31.72
C SER A 338 32.90 -19.59 -31.46
N LYS A 339 34.21 -19.49 -31.22
CA LYS A 339 35.07 -20.68 -30.96
C LYS A 339 34.69 -21.34 -29.63
N LEU A 340 34.25 -20.55 -28.60
CA LEU A 340 33.86 -21.07 -27.29
C LEU A 340 32.71 -22.09 -27.36
N VAL A 341 31.84 -21.99 -28.35
CA VAL A 341 30.65 -22.84 -28.52
C VAL A 341 30.73 -23.75 -29.73
N LYS A 342 31.88 -23.87 -30.38
CA LYS A 342 32.04 -24.69 -31.60
C LYS A 342 31.64 -26.15 -31.40
N GLY A 343 31.81 -26.70 -30.21
CA GLY A 343 31.49 -28.09 -29.87
C GLY A 343 30.07 -28.33 -29.39
N LEU A 344 29.27 -27.27 -29.18
CA LEU A 344 27.90 -27.38 -28.71
C LEU A 344 26.91 -27.47 -29.91
N SER A 345 25.89 -28.29 -29.80
CA SER A 345 24.74 -28.29 -30.71
C SER A 345 23.86 -27.05 -30.49
N ASP A 346 22.96 -26.74 -31.40
CA ASP A 346 22.02 -25.65 -31.25
C ASP A 346 21.03 -25.88 -30.08
N GLU A 347 20.70 -27.17 -29.84
CA GLU A 347 19.87 -27.56 -28.69
C GLU A 347 20.61 -27.31 -27.36
N GLU A 348 21.90 -27.62 -27.27
CA GLU A 348 22.70 -27.32 -26.07
C GLU A 348 22.85 -25.82 -25.85
N ILE A 349 23.00 -25.01 -26.90
CA ILE A 349 23.01 -23.55 -26.80
C ILE A 349 21.66 -23.02 -26.29
N TYR A 350 20.53 -23.60 -26.78
CA TYR A 350 19.21 -23.26 -26.29
C TYR A 350 19.03 -23.57 -24.79
N LYS A 351 19.65 -24.65 -24.31
CA LYS A 351 19.64 -25.09 -22.89
C LYS A 351 20.51 -24.23 -21.97
N LEU A 352 21.33 -23.32 -22.51
CA LEU A 352 22.03 -22.33 -21.71
C LEU A 352 21.01 -21.39 -21.04
N ASN A 353 20.66 -21.70 -19.81
CA ASN A 353 19.61 -21.01 -19.09
C ASN A 353 20.06 -19.67 -18.49
N ARG A 354 19.12 -18.78 -18.28
CA ARG A 354 19.28 -17.57 -17.48
C ARG A 354 19.40 -17.94 -16.00
N GLY A 355 20.11 -17.11 -15.22
CA GLY A 355 20.46 -17.39 -13.83
C GLY A 355 19.25 -17.59 -12.91
N GLY A 356 18.17 -16.83 -13.12
CA GLY A 356 16.94 -16.97 -12.34
C GLY A 356 16.18 -18.29 -12.53
N HIS A 357 16.63 -19.16 -13.46
CA HIS A 357 16.14 -20.54 -13.64
C HIS A 357 17.11 -21.59 -13.11
N ASP A 358 18.23 -21.18 -12.54
CA ASP A 358 19.25 -22.09 -12.00
C ASP A 358 19.18 -22.17 -10.48
N PRO A 359 18.87 -23.33 -9.88
CA PRO A 359 18.67 -23.45 -8.43
C PRO A 359 19.92 -23.07 -7.63
N TYR A 360 21.11 -23.41 -8.12
CA TYR A 360 22.35 -23.10 -7.39
C TYR A 360 22.63 -21.60 -7.36
N LYS A 361 22.43 -20.93 -8.50
CA LYS A 361 22.64 -19.48 -8.60
C LYS A 361 21.64 -18.71 -7.73
N VAL A 362 20.36 -19.14 -7.72
CA VAL A 362 19.33 -18.51 -6.89
C VAL A 362 19.59 -18.79 -5.41
N TYR A 363 19.96 -20.03 -5.04
CA TYR A 363 20.30 -20.37 -3.66
C TYR A 363 21.48 -19.54 -3.13
N ALA A 364 22.56 -19.45 -3.89
CA ALA A 364 23.74 -18.65 -3.52
C ALA A 364 23.37 -17.18 -3.30
N ALA A 365 22.54 -16.60 -4.19
CA ALA A 365 22.08 -15.22 -4.05
C ALA A 365 21.22 -15.00 -2.79
N TYR A 366 20.31 -15.93 -2.47
CA TYR A 366 19.46 -15.85 -1.28
C TYR A 366 20.29 -16.07 0.00
N HIS A 367 21.23 -17.00 -0.03
CA HIS A 367 22.16 -17.22 1.07
C HIS A 367 22.98 -15.97 1.40
N GLU A 368 23.51 -15.30 0.40
CA GLU A 368 24.24 -14.04 0.56
C GLU A 368 23.32 -12.94 1.11
N ALA A 369 22.10 -12.82 0.56
CA ALA A 369 21.14 -11.80 0.96
C ALA A 369 20.67 -11.92 2.43
N VAL A 370 20.44 -13.13 2.94
CA VAL A 370 20.03 -13.30 4.36
C VAL A 370 21.16 -13.05 5.35
N ASN A 371 22.40 -13.24 4.92
CA ASN A 371 23.58 -13.01 5.76
C ASN A 371 24.12 -11.58 5.69
N HIS A 372 23.72 -10.80 4.67
CA HIS A 372 24.12 -9.41 4.53
C HIS A 372 23.60 -8.55 5.68
N LYS A 373 24.42 -7.62 6.18
CA LYS A 373 24.10 -6.72 7.29
C LYS A 373 24.36 -5.26 6.90
N GLY A 374 23.64 -4.35 7.55
CA GLY A 374 23.85 -2.91 7.46
C GLY A 374 23.17 -2.22 6.27
N SER A 375 22.61 -2.95 5.30
CA SER A 375 21.80 -2.36 4.23
C SER A 375 20.81 -3.36 3.65
N PRO A 376 19.69 -2.92 3.03
CA PRO A 376 18.78 -3.81 2.33
C PRO A 376 19.43 -4.45 1.11
N THR A 377 18.93 -5.61 0.70
CA THR A 377 19.45 -6.32 -0.47
C THR A 377 18.41 -6.39 -1.59
N VAL A 378 18.85 -6.14 -2.84
CA VAL A 378 18.07 -6.43 -4.04
C VAL A 378 18.76 -7.49 -4.89
N ILE A 379 17.99 -8.49 -5.31
CA ILE A 379 18.41 -9.55 -6.22
C ILE A 379 17.77 -9.29 -7.58
N LEU A 380 18.60 -9.01 -8.58
CA LEU A 380 18.16 -8.81 -9.96
C LEU A 380 18.30 -10.14 -10.73
N ALA A 381 17.21 -10.89 -10.82
CA ALA A 381 17.21 -12.24 -11.36
C ALA A 381 16.73 -12.26 -12.82
N LEU A 382 17.63 -12.49 -13.75
CA LEU A 382 17.26 -12.65 -15.17
C LEU A 382 16.52 -13.97 -15.40
N THR A 383 15.29 -13.87 -15.87
CA THR A 383 14.40 -14.99 -16.15
C THR A 383 13.86 -14.92 -17.59
N THR A 384 13.02 -15.87 -17.97
CA THR A 384 12.35 -15.90 -19.26
C THR A 384 10.84 -15.91 -19.03
N LYS A 385 10.12 -14.93 -19.56
CA LYS A 385 8.67 -14.86 -19.46
C LYS A 385 8.03 -16.09 -20.14
N GLY A 386 7.10 -16.74 -19.44
CA GLY A 386 6.47 -17.96 -19.95
C GLY A 386 7.42 -19.15 -20.08
N TYR A 387 8.43 -19.25 -19.21
CA TYR A 387 9.38 -20.38 -19.23
C TYR A 387 8.67 -21.72 -19.23
N GLY A 388 8.88 -22.48 -20.29
CA GLY A 388 8.31 -23.82 -20.47
C GLY A 388 6.97 -23.88 -21.22
N VAL A 389 6.33 -22.76 -21.56
CA VAL A 389 5.02 -22.79 -22.28
C VAL A 389 5.14 -23.05 -23.81
N GLY A 390 6.12 -23.81 -24.20
CA GLY A 390 6.32 -24.26 -25.55
C GLY A 390 6.76 -23.16 -26.52
N SER A 391 6.16 -23.10 -27.71
CA SER A 391 6.50 -22.12 -28.75
C SER A 391 6.18 -20.66 -28.38
N ARG A 392 5.52 -20.44 -27.26
CA ARG A 392 5.19 -19.09 -26.74
C ARG A 392 6.21 -18.54 -25.75
N GLU A 393 7.24 -19.30 -25.39
CA GLU A 393 8.29 -18.88 -24.47
C GLU A 393 9.01 -17.62 -24.99
N ALA A 394 9.04 -16.55 -24.21
CA ALA A 394 9.60 -15.23 -24.56
C ALA A 394 8.91 -14.48 -25.71
N ASP A 395 7.78 -14.96 -26.23
CA ASP A 395 6.97 -14.25 -27.24
C ASP A 395 6.31 -13.00 -26.61
N ASN A 396 6.12 -11.92 -27.36
CA ASN A 396 5.44 -10.72 -26.90
C ASN A 396 4.00 -10.97 -26.44
N THR A 397 3.34 -11.99 -27.00
CA THR A 397 1.96 -12.38 -26.63
C THR A 397 1.88 -13.33 -25.43
N THR A 398 3.03 -13.72 -24.86
CA THR A 398 3.11 -14.73 -23.78
C THR A 398 2.32 -14.31 -22.53
N HIS A 399 2.25 -13.02 -22.24
CA HIS A 399 1.48 -12.52 -21.09
C HIS A 399 -0.01 -12.85 -21.19
N GLN A 400 -0.56 -12.84 -22.39
CA GLN A 400 -1.99 -13.05 -22.66
C GLN A 400 -2.35 -14.52 -22.92
N VAL A 401 -1.42 -15.46 -22.75
CA VAL A 401 -1.68 -16.89 -22.97
C VAL A 401 -2.66 -17.41 -21.93
N LYS A 402 -3.92 -17.50 -22.34
CA LYS A 402 -5.03 -18.10 -21.57
C LYS A 402 -5.44 -19.47 -22.12
N LYS A 403 -5.06 -19.76 -23.37
CA LYS A 403 -5.33 -21.02 -24.08
C LYS A 403 -4.04 -21.47 -24.74
N LEU A 404 -3.73 -22.73 -24.61
CA LEU A 404 -2.62 -23.37 -25.31
C LEU A 404 -3.16 -24.43 -26.28
N SER A 405 -2.47 -24.61 -27.40
CA SER A 405 -2.73 -25.77 -28.29
C SER A 405 -2.34 -27.05 -27.56
N LEU A 406 -2.99 -28.16 -27.96
CA LEU A 406 -2.67 -29.48 -27.40
C LEU A 406 -1.17 -29.80 -27.52
N ASP A 407 -0.55 -29.42 -28.64
CA ASP A 407 0.88 -29.64 -28.88
C ASP A 407 1.75 -28.86 -27.84
N ASN A 408 1.40 -27.60 -27.52
CA ASN A 408 2.11 -26.84 -26.50
C ASN A 408 1.91 -27.43 -25.09
N ILE A 409 0.74 -28.00 -24.81
CA ILE A 409 0.47 -28.68 -23.53
C ILE A 409 1.29 -29.98 -23.45
N LYS A 410 1.39 -30.75 -24.54
CA LYS A 410 2.25 -31.93 -24.61
C LYS A 410 3.72 -31.56 -24.45
N MET A 411 4.19 -30.52 -25.15
CA MET A 411 5.56 -30.02 -25.00
C MET A 411 5.86 -29.63 -23.53
N PHE A 412 4.91 -28.96 -22.86
CA PHE A 412 5.05 -28.60 -21.44
C PHE A 412 5.14 -29.86 -20.57
N ARG A 413 4.21 -30.81 -20.73
CA ARG A 413 4.20 -32.08 -20.01
C ARG A 413 5.54 -32.81 -20.15
N ASP A 414 6.02 -32.96 -21.38
CA ASP A 414 7.23 -33.73 -21.71
C ASP A 414 8.50 -33.02 -21.16
N ARG A 415 8.55 -31.70 -21.27
CA ARG A 415 9.67 -30.90 -20.71
C ARG A 415 9.83 -31.04 -19.20
N PHE A 416 8.71 -31.19 -18.50
CA PHE A 416 8.68 -31.25 -17.02
C PHE A 416 8.44 -32.66 -16.48
N ASP A 417 8.48 -33.69 -17.31
CA ASP A 417 8.31 -35.11 -16.94
C ASP A 417 7.00 -35.36 -16.13
N ILE A 418 5.89 -34.75 -16.57
CA ILE A 418 4.59 -34.86 -15.88
C ILE A 418 3.94 -36.21 -16.22
N PRO A 419 3.47 -36.98 -15.21
CA PRO A 419 2.93 -38.31 -15.39
C PRO A 419 1.46 -38.31 -15.91
N VAL A 420 1.21 -37.68 -17.05
CA VAL A 420 -0.12 -37.60 -17.68
C VAL A 420 -0.01 -38.25 -19.07
N SER A 421 -0.89 -39.20 -19.35
CA SER A 421 -0.89 -39.91 -20.64
C SER A 421 -1.41 -39.04 -21.78
N ASP A 422 -1.08 -39.40 -23.03
CA ASP A 422 -1.63 -38.72 -24.20
C ASP A 422 -3.16 -38.81 -24.31
N LYS A 423 -3.75 -39.82 -23.69
CA LYS A 423 -5.20 -40.04 -23.66
C LYS A 423 -5.88 -39.07 -22.71
N ASP A 424 -5.23 -38.81 -21.59
CA ASP A 424 -5.86 -38.04 -20.48
C ASP A 424 -5.52 -36.53 -20.53
N ILE A 425 -4.56 -36.14 -21.37
CA ILE A 425 -4.03 -34.75 -21.41
C ILE A 425 -5.06 -33.70 -21.81
N GLU A 426 -6.06 -34.08 -22.63
CA GLU A 426 -7.14 -33.17 -23.05
C GLU A 426 -8.10 -32.82 -21.93
N ASP A 427 -8.20 -33.69 -20.91
CA ASP A 427 -9.01 -33.47 -19.73
C ASP A 427 -8.31 -32.54 -18.71
N LEU A 428 -7.04 -32.24 -18.92
CA LEU A 428 -6.22 -31.38 -18.06
C LEU A 428 -6.29 -31.81 -16.59
N PRO A 429 -5.91 -33.09 -16.24
CA PRO A 429 -6.02 -33.56 -14.87
C PRO A 429 -5.03 -32.85 -13.95
N TYR A 430 -5.47 -32.52 -12.72
CA TYR A 430 -4.55 -32.18 -11.66
C TYR A 430 -3.72 -33.39 -11.27
N VAL A 431 -2.47 -33.17 -10.87
CA VAL A 431 -1.56 -34.24 -10.48
C VAL A 431 -1.06 -33.96 -9.08
N ARG A 432 -1.50 -34.79 -8.12
CA ARG A 432 -1.01 -34.78 -6.75
C ARG A 432 -0.64 -36.21 -6.35
N PRO A 433 0.63 -36.49 -6.02
CA PRO A 433 1.03 -37.79 -5.48
C PRO A 433 0.29 -38.12 -4.17
N ASN A 434 0.23 -39.40 -3.84
CA ASN A 434 -0.37 -39.84 -2.59
C ASN A 434 0.38 -39.28 -1.38
N GLU A 435 -0.29 -39.16 -0.24
CA GLU A 435 0.27 -38.65 1.02
C GLU A 435 1.56 -39.34 1.45
N ASP A 436 1.66 -40.64 1.20
CA ASP A 436 2.84 -41.44 1.56
C ASP A 436 3.98 -41.39 0.55
N SER A 437 3.80 -40.67 -0.57
CA SER A 437 4.83 -40.55 -1.59
C SER A 437 6.06 -39.77 -1.08
N PRO A 438 7.26 -40.09 -1.59
CA PRO A 438 8.47 -39.37 -1.21
C PRO A 438 8.39 -37.86 -1.45
N GLU A 439 7.72 -37.42 -2.52
CA GLU A 439 7.54 -36.02 -2.89
C GLU A 439 6.75 -35.26 -1.83
N ILE A 440 5.59 -35.82 -1.40
CA ILE A 440 4.73 -35.16 -0.42
C ILE A 440 5.38 -35.16 0.96
N LYS A 441 6.05 -36.25 1.35
CA LYS A 441 6.82 -36.31 2.61
C LYS A 441 7.93 -35.26 2.62
N TYR A 442 8.74 -35.19 1.57
CA TYR A 442 9.82 -34.19 1.44
C TYR A 442 9.29 -32.75 1.52
N LEU A 443 8.21 -32.46 0.80
CA LEU A 443 7.56 -31.15 0.80
C LEU A 443 7.11 -30.74 2.21
N LYS A 444 6.41 -31.62 2.92
CA LYS A 444 5.87 -31.35 4.25
C LYS A 444 6.97 -31.23 5.31
N GLU A 445 7.91 -32.18 5.33
CA GLU A 445 9.06 -32.14 6.27
C GLU A 445 9.90 -30.87 6.10
N THR A 446 10.07 -30.42 4.84
CA THR A 446 10.79 -29.18 4.56
C THR A 446 10.07 -27.96 5.14
N ARG A 447 8.74 -27.90 5.01
CA ARG A 447 7.94 -26.82 5.58
C ARG A 447 7.87 -26.88 7.11
N GLU A 448 7.74 -28.05 7.68
CA GLU A 448 7.80 -28.24 9.16
C GLU A 448 9.11 -27.72 9.74
N LYS A 449 10.25 -28.07 9.12
CA LYS A 449 11.58 -27.57 9.53
C LYS A 449 11.70 -26.04 9.47
N LEU A 450 10.96 -25.40 8.57
CA LEU A 450 10.93 -23.94 8.40
C LEU A 450 9.77 -23.27 9.18
N GLY A 451 9.08 -23.99 10.08
CA GLY A 451 8.04 -23.40 10.92
C GLY A 451 6.68 -23.27 10.26
N GLY A 452 6.34 -24.20 9.36
CA GLY A 452 4.99 -24.33 8.80
C GLY A 452 4.81 -23.75 7.40
N PHE A 453 3.55 -23.75 6.96
CA PHE A 453 3.19 -23.41 5.59
C PHE A 453 3.05 -21.90 5.38
N LEU A 454 3.23 -21.47 4.13
CA LEU A 454 3.02 -20.11 3.63
C LEU A 454 2.29 -20.15 2.27
N PRO A 455 1.47 -19.12 1.93
CA PRO A 455 1.02 -18.02 2.77
C PRO A 455 0.13 -18.49 3.92
N THR A 456 0.20 -17.84 5.04
CA THR A 456 -0.70 -18.02 6.19
C THR A 456 -0.84 -16.69 6.89
N ARG A 457 -2.07 -16.33 7.28
CA ARG A 457 -2.37 -15.03 7.90
C ARG A 457 -3.09 -15.23 9.25
N ARG A 458 -2.67 -14.46 10.25
CA ARG A 458 -3.43 -14.33 11.50
C ARG A 458 -4.56 -13.33 11.30
N GLU A 459 -5.79 -13.72 11.60
CA GLU A 459 -6.94 -12.83 11.52
C GLU A 459 -7.06 -11.90 12.72
N HIS A 460 -6.54 -12.32 13.86
CA HIS A 460 -6.69 -11.63 15.14
C HIS A 460 -5.44 -11.79 16.01
N SER A 461 -5.26 -10.86 16.92
CA SER A 461 -4.31 -10.89 18.02
C SER A 461 -5.02 -10.55 19.34
N GLU A 462 -4.29 -10.06 20.33
CA GLU A 462 -4.83 -9.70 21.63
C GLU A 462 -5.95 -8.65 21.57
N ILE A 463 -6.86 -8.71 22.54
CA ILE A 463 -7.92 -7.71 22.69
C ILE A 463 -7.40 -6.55 23.53
N LEU A 464 -7.50 -5.33 23.00
CA LEU A 464 -7.17 -4.10 23.72
C LEU A 464 -8.45 -3.41 24.22
N LYS A 465 -8.46 -3.02 25.50
CA LYS A 465 -9.59 -2.33 26.15
C LYS A 465 -9.10 -1.18 27.01
N LEU A 466 -9.82 -0.07 26.99
CA LEU A 466 -9.68 0.99 28.01
C LEU A 466 -10.13 0.44 29.36
N LYS A 467 -9.24 0.45 30.36
CA LYS A 467 -9.52 -0.20 31.64
C LYS A 467 -10.14 0.69 32.71
N ASN A 468 -9.66 1.91 32.99
CA ASN A 468 -10.07 2.57 34.23
C ASN A 468 -10.06 4.08 34.26
N LYS A 469 -9.69 4.79 33.24
CA LYS A 469 -9.75 6.27 33.18
C LYS A 469 -10.42 6.67 31.90
N ASP A 470 -11.36 7.60 31.99
CA ASP A 470 -11.96 8.20 30.81
C ASP A 470 -10.99 9.25 30.21
N PRO A 471 -10.18 8.90 29.19
CA PRO A 471 -9.27 9.84 28.54
C PRO A 471 -10.01 10.96 27.82
N PHE A 472 -11.33 10.82 27.65
CA PHE A 472 -12.21 11.74 26.94
C PHE A 472 -12.97 12.69 27.88
N LYS A 473 -12.89 12.52 29.20
CA LYS A 473 -13.68 13.27 30.19
C LYS A 473 -13.66 14.80 29.97
N SER A 474 -12.47 15.36 29.76
CA SER A 474 -12.33 16.81 29.55
C SER A 474 -13.02 17.33 28.30
N LEU A 475 -13.19 16.47 27.28
CA LEU A 475 -13.90 16.83 26.06
C LEU A 475 -15.41 16.75 26.25
N HIS A 476 -15.88 15.82 27.10
CA HIS A 476 -17.29 15.70 27.45
C HIS A 476 -17.76 16.88 28.34
N GLU A 477 -16.87 17.46 29.11
CA GLU A 477 -17.15 18.64 29.94
C GLU A 477 -17.20 19.95 29.15
N GLY A 478 -16.65 19.95 27.89
CA GLY A 478 -16.55 21.13 27.05
C GLY A 478 -15.39 22.06 27.41
N SER A 479 -15.33 23.25 26.79
CA SER A 479 -14.21 24.18 26.94
C SER A 479 -14.50 25.38 27.86
N GLY A 480 -15.68 25.50 28.44
CA GLY A 480 -16.14 26.69 29.15
C GLY A 480 -16.15 27.90 28.20
N GLU A 481 -15.51 28.99 28.60
CA GLU A 481 -15.39 30.22 27.78
C GLU A 481 -14.23 30.18 26.78
N ARG A 482 -13.38 29.17 26.85
CA ARG A 482 -12.20 29.06 25.94
C ARG A 482 -12.61 28.64 24.55
N LYS A 483 -12.11 29.35 23.55
CA LYS A 483 -12.24 28.95 22.14
C LYS A 483 -11.13 27.94 21.81
N VAL A 484 -11.51 26.73 21.40
CA VAL A 484 -10.60 25.61 21.09
C VAL A 484 -10.99 25.04 19.74
N SER A 485 -10.01 24.62 18.95
CA SER A 485 -10.23 23.94 17.66
C SER A 485 -10.42 22.43 17.84
N THR A 486 -11.07 21.78 16.89
CA THR A 486 -11.17 20.32 16.89
C THR A 486 -9.81 19.65 16.66
N THR A 487 -8.87 20.29 15.94
CA THR A 487 -7.46 19.83 15.86
C THR A 487 -6.82 19.77 17.26
N THR A 488 -6.93 20.84 18.07
CA THR A 488 -6.41 20.84 19.45
C THR A 488 -7.06 19.75 20.30
N ASN A 489 -8.36 19.51 20.13
CA ASN A 489 -9.05 18.45 20.85
C ASN A 489 -8.57 17.04 20.41
N CYS A 490 -8.30 16.84 19.13
CA CYS A 490 -7.75 15.59 18.61
C CYS A 490 -6.36 15.31 19.20
N VAL A 491 -5.46 16.29 19.16
CA VAL A 491 -4.12 16.18 19.77
C VAL A 491 -4.20 15.87 21.25
N ARG A 492 -5.16 16.49 21.98
CA ARG A 492 -5.41 16.17 23.38
C ARG A 492 -5.87 14.73 23.60
N ILE A 493 -6.75 14.20 22.73
CA ILE A 493 -7.18 12.80 22.78
C ILE A 493 -5.98 11.87 22.60
N ILE A 494 -5.18 12.07 21.55
CA ILE A 494 -4.00 11.24 21.28
C ILE A 494 -3.04 11.28 22.48
N ASN A 495 -2.77 12.46 23.03
CA ASN A 495 -1.90 12.62 24.19
C ASN A 495 -2.45 11.91 25.46
N ASN A 496 -3.77 11.96 25.67
CA ASN A 496 -4.39 11.26 26.78
C ASN A 496 -4.37 9.74 26.58
N LEU A 497 -4.55 9.25 25.37
CA LEU A 497 -4.45 7.82 25.05
C LEU A 497 -3.01 7.30 25.23
N ILE A 498 -1.98 8.07 24.84
CA ILE A 498 -0.56 7.72 25.06
C ILE A 498 -0.25 7.59 26.57
N LYS A 499 -0.93 8.35 27.41
CA LYS A 499 -0.77 8.29 28.87
C LYS A 499 -1.61 7.21 29.54
N ASP A 500 -2.49 6.56 28.83
CA ASP A 500 -3.33 5.50 29.38
C ASP A 500 -2.50 4.24 29.66
N GLU A 501 -2.62 3.69 30.88
CA GLU A 501 -1.84 2.53 31.35
C GLU A 501 -2.13 1.24 30.57
N SER A 502 -3.27 1.17 29.87
CA SER A 502 -3.69 -0.04 29.15
C SER A 502 -3.45 0.01 27.65
N LEU A 503 -3.44 1.20 27.05
CA LEU A 503 -3.32 1.39 25.61
C LEU A 503 -2.08 2.19 25.20
N GLY A 504 -1.47 2.95 26.12
CA GLY A 504 -0.50 3.98 25.78
C GLY A 504 0.71 3.49 24.97
N GLU A 505 1.25 2.32 25.29
CA GLU A 505 2.37 1.72 24.57
C GLU A 505 2.02 1.34 23.11
N ARG A 506 0.74 1.17 22.83
CA ARG A 506 0.23 0.76 21.51
C ARG A 506 -0.15 1.94 20.62
N VAL A 507 -0.33 3.13 21.18
CA VAL A 507 -0.72 4.34 20.46
C VAL A 507 0.49 4.96 19.76
N VAL A 508 0.39 5.14 18.45
CA VAL A 508 1.47 5.70 17.63
C VAL A 508 0.95 6.86 16.80
N PRO A 509 1.35 8.10 17.08
CA PRO A 509 1.13 9.23 16.18
C PRO A 509 2.13 9.17 15.01
N ILE A 510 1.63 9.42 13.79
CA ILE A 510 2.39 9.44 12.55
C ILE A 510 2.11 10.78 11.87
N VAL A 511 3.13 11.47 11.40
CA VAL A 511 3.01 12.76 10.72
C VAL A 511 4.01 12.85 9.55
N PRO A 512 3.64 13.55 8.45
CA PRO A 512 4.55 13.85 7.36
C PRO A 512 5.14 15.28 7.51
N ASP A 513 5.95 15.52 8.54
CA ASP A 513 6.63 16.80 8.78
C ASP A 513 5.72 18.00 9.17
N GLU A 514 4.52 17.77 9.71
CA GLU A 514 3.58 18.87 10.02
C GLU A 514 3.16 18.92 11.50
N ALA A 515 3.88 18.27 12.39
CA ALA A 515 3.53 18.17 13.81
C ALA A 515 3.33 19.55 14.47
N ARG A 516 4.17 20.55 14.16
CA ARG A 516 4.04 21.92 14.68
C ARG A 516 2.78 22.60 14.16
N THR A 517 2.42 22.41 12.90
CA THR A 517 1.19 22.96 12.32
C THR A 517 -0.07 22.44 13.02
N PHE A 518 -0.03 21.20 13.45
CA PHE A 518 -1.15 20.57 14.16
C PHE A 518 -1.13 20.81 15.68
N GLY A 519 -0.10 21.51 16.20
CA GLY A 519 0.06 21.76 17.65
C GLY A 519 0.50 20.51 18.41
N MET A 520 1.27 19.63 17.77
CA MET A 520 1.81 18.40 18.36
C MET A 520 3.24 18.55 18.87
N GLU A 521 3.87 19.72 18.74
CA GLU A 521 5.25 19.98 19.16
C GLU A 521 5.52 19.65 20.63
N GLY A 522 4.52 19.75 21.49
CA GLY A 522 4.61 19.34 22.89
C GLY A 522 4.88 17.85 23.08
N MET A 523 4.61 17.03 22.09
CA MET A 523 4.88 15.59 22.11
C MET A 523 6.36 15.27 21.85
N PHE A 524 7.11 16.11 21.13
CA PHE A 524 8.52 15.85 20.78
C PHE A 524 9.36 15.54 22.02
N LYS A 525 9.26 16.38 23.06
CA LYS A 525 9.98 16.17 24.31
C LYS A 525 9.40 15.02 25.13
N GLN A 526 8.08 14.85 25.10
CA GLN A 526 7.37 13.91 25.97
C GLN A 526 7.56 12.46 25.54
N ILE A 527 7.44 12.17 24.25
CA ILE A 527 7.43 10.81 23.70
C ILE A 527 8.57 10.53 22.71
N GLY A 528 9.24 11.58 22.25
CA GLY A 528 10.32 11.52 21.25
C GLY A 528 9.83 11.17 19.84
N ILE A 529 10.61 11.62 18.85
CA ILE A 529 10.49 11.21 17.45
C ILE A 529 11.43 10.01 17.27
N TYR A 530 10.94 8.97 16.62
CA TYR A 530 11.77 7.81 16.33
C TYR A 530 12.88 8.14 15.33
N SER A 531 14.10 7.75 15.65
CA SER A 531 15.26 7.79 14.78
C SER A 531 16.13 6.58 15.06
N SER A 532 16.45 5.78 14.04
CA SER A 532 17.24 4.55 14.19
C SER A 532 18.65 4.78 14.71
N GLU A 533 19.20 5.99 14.56
CA GLU A 533 20.52 6.41 15.03
C GLU A 533 20.46 7.27 16.29
N GLY A 534 19.28 7.50 16.86
CA GLY A 534 19.07 8.46 17.93
C GLY A 534 19.30 9.90 17.47
N GLN A 535 19.81 10.77 18.36
CA GLN A 535 20.07 12.18 18.08
C GLN A 535 21.57 12.47 18.16
N LEU A 536 22.24 12.57 17.02
CA LEU A 536 23.69 12.75 16.92
C LEU A 536 24.15 14.23 16.98
N TYR A 537 23.23 15.16 17.19
CA TYR A 537 23.46 16.59 17.21
C TYR A 537 22.69 17.25 18.35
N GLU A 538 23.10 18.45 18.76
CA GLU A 538 22.32 19.30 19.65
C GLU A 538 21.31 20.09 18.81
N PRO A 539 19.99 19.96 19.06
CA PRO A 539 18.98 20.71 18.32
C PRO A 539 19.15 22.22 18.53
N GLU A 540 18.89 23.00 17.49
CA GLU A 540 18.96 24.46 17.56
C GLU A 540 18.01 25.04 18.60
N ASP A 541 16.88 24.39 18.83
CA ASP A 541 15.84 24.77 19.80
C ASP A 541 15.99 24.08 21.18
N ALA A 542 17.15 23.51 21.51
CA ALA A 542 17.38 22.72 22.74
C ALA A 542 17.12 23.49 24.05
N ASP A 543 17.22 24.82 24.04
CA ASP A 543 16.90 25.73 25.15
C ASP A 543 15.39 26.00 25.28
N GLN A 544 14.58 25.65 24.33
CA GLN A 544 13.13 25.84 24.35
C GLN A 544 12.41 24.77 25.19
N VAL A 545 11.21 25.11 25.66
CA VAL A 545 10.40 24.19 26.48
C VAL A 545 9.93 22.96 25.64
N MET A 546 9.67 23.17 24.37
CA MET A 546 9.17 22.14 23.40
C MET A 546 10.16 22.03 22.24
N TRP A 547 11.35 21.44 22.51
CA TRP A 547 12.40 21.29 21.54
C TRP A 547 12.25 19.98 20.74
N TYR A 548 12.84 19.95 19.54
CA TYR A 548 12.86 18.81 18.64
C TYR A 548 13.75 17.69 19.19
N LYS A 549 13.13 16.56 19.58
CA LYS A 549 13.83 15.45 20.24
C LYS A 549 13.66 14.15 19.46
N GLU A 550 14.76 13.66 18.94
CA GLU A 550 14.87 12.33 18.35
C GLU A 550 15.38 11.30 19.36
N SER A 551 15.01 10.04 19.19
CA SER A 551 15.44 8.94 20.05
C SER A 551 15.23 7.60 19.35
N GLU A 552 16.12 6.65 19.60
CA GLU A 552 15.95 5.26 19.13
C GLU A 552 14.65 4.62 19.65
N THR A 553 14.16 5.06 20.81
CA THR A 553 12.91 4.58 21.42
C THR A 553 11.76 5.58 21.27
N GLY A 554 11.90 6.56 20.39
CA GLY A 554 10.85 7.54 20.13
C GLY A 554 9.54 6.89 19.71
N VAL A 555 8.41 7.48 20.14
CA VAL A 555 7.08 6.91 19.87
C VAL A 555 6.46 7.47 18.60
N MET A 556 6.71 8.75 18.30
CA MET A 556 6.19 9.41 17.10
C MET A 556 6.99 8.99 15.87
N LEU A 557 6.31 8.66 14.80
CA LEU A 557 6.89 8.50 13.46
C LEU A 557 6.70 9.81 12.69
N GLU A 558 7.81 10.50 12.41
CA GLU A 558 7.86 11.68 11.56
C GLU A 558 8.63 11.32 10.28
N GLU A 559 7.88 10.98 9.22
CA GLU A 559 8.42 10.28 8.06
C GLU A 559 9.00 11.22 6.99
N GLY A 560 8.89 12.54 7.21
CA GLY A 560 9.24 13.57 6.24
C GLY A 560 8.08 13.85 5.26
N ILE A 561 8.28 14.77 4.32
CA ILE A 561 7.24 15.20 3.37
C ILE A 561 6.93 14.08 2.38
N THR A 562 6.26 13.06 2.87
CA THR A 562 5.85 11.87 2.11
C THR A 562 4.54 11.28 2.66
N GLU A 563 3.42 11.63 2.07
CA GLU A 563 2.13 11.09 2.47
C GLU A 563 2.03 9.59 2.15
N ALA A 564 2.58 9.17 1.02
CA ALA A 564 2.62 7.76 0.64
C ALA A 564 3.44 6.92 1.64
N GLY A 565 4.61 7.41 2.05
CA GLY A 565 5.45 6.76 3.05
C GLY A 565 4.79 6.70 4.43
N SER A 566 4.29 7.85 4.90
CA SER A 566 3.58 7.93 6.19
C SER A 566 2.35 7.02 6.23
N PHE A 567 1.62 6.91 5.11
CA PHE A 567 0.48 6.00 4.99
C PHE A 567 0.92 4.53 4.96
N ALA A 568 2.03 4.21 4.31
CA ALA A 568 2.59 2.86 4.32
C ALA A 568 3.05 2.45 5.73
N ALA A 569 3.68 3.37 6.50
CA ALA A 569 4.00 3.16 7.92
C ALA A 569 2.73 2.94 8.76
N TRP A 570 1.68 3.77 8.52
CA TRP A 570 0.39 3.58 9.16
C TRP A 570 -0.21 2.21 8.85
N THR A 571 -0.17 1.77 7.60
CA THR A 571 -0.69 0.46 7.18
C THR A 571 0.07 -0.68 7.85
N ALA A 572 1.40 -0.59 7.94
CA ALA A 572 2.23 -1.60 8.61
C ALA A 572 1.87 -1.74 10.10
N LEU A 573 1.64 -0.62 10.80
CA LEU A 573 1.16 -0.62 12.18
C LEU A 573 -0.32 -1.06 12.30
N ALA A 574 -1.18 -0.62 11.40
CA ALA A 574 -2.60 -0.94 11.37
C ALA A 574 -2.89 -2.43 11.09
N THR A 575 -1.92 -3.14 10.50
CA THR A 575 -1.96 -4.59 10.22
C THR A 575 -1.04 -5.40 11.13
N SER A 576 -0.39 -4.78 12.11
CA SER A 576 0.59 -5.43 13.00
C SER A 576 0.01 -6.60 13.79
N TYR A 577 -1.30 -6.57 14.12
CA TYR A 577 -2.01 -7.68 14.73
C TYR A 577 -1.89 -8.98 13.91
N SER A 578 -1.86 -8.86 12.58
CA SER A 578 -1.70 -9.99 11.66
C SER A 578 -0.22 -10.29 11.39
N ASN A 579 0.60 -9.25 11.15
CA ASN A 579 2.00 -9.40 10.73
C ASN A 579 2.94 -9.76 11.88
N HIS A 580 2.60 -9.36 13.12
CA HIS A 580 3.51 -9.47 14.26
C HIS A 580 2.88 -10.09 15.50
N ASP A 581 1.61 -10.52 15.43
CA ASP A 581 0.85 -10.94 16.61
C ASP A 581 0.90 -9.88 17.72
N LEU A 582 0.77 -8.60 17.34
CA LEU A 582 0.89 -7.44 18.21
C LEU A 582 -0.07 -6.35 17.73
N THR A 583 -1.10 -6.04 18.50
CA THR A 583 -2.05 -4.99 18.12
C THR A 583 -1.49 -3.61 18.39
N MET A 584 -1.41 -2.73 17.36
CA MET A 584 -1.03 -1.32 17.49
C MET A 584 -2.23 -0.41 17.14
N ILE A 585 -2.20 0.84 17.63
CA ILE A 585 -3.26 1.84 17.45
C ILE A 585 -2.65 3.07 16.77
N PRO A 586 -2.48 3.06 15.45
CA PRO A 586 -1.88 4.18 14.74
C PRO A 586 -2.88 5.31 14.49
N PHE A 587 -2.41 6.55 14.67
CA PHE A 587 -3.06 7.79 14.31
C PHE A 587 -2.20 8.52 13.27
N TYR A 588 -2.60 8.51 12.01
CA TYR A 588 -1.93 9.26 10.97
C TYR A 588 -2.61 10.62 10.80
N VAL A 589 -1.87 11.71 11.12
CA VAL A 589 -2.33 13.09 11.08
C VAL A 589 -1.68 13.81 9.90
N PHE A 590 -2.47 14.35 8.99
CA PHE A 590 -2.02 14.92 7.73
C PHE A 590 -2.95 16.05 7.26
N TYR A 591 -2.49 16.89 6.34
CA TYR A 591 -3.40 17.81 5.65
C TYR A 591 -4.46 17.05 4.87
N SER A 592 -5.74 17.30 5.15
CA SER A 592 -6.85 16.53 4.54
C SER A 592 -6.85 16.60 3.01
N MET A 593 -6.40 17.73 2.44
CA MET A 593 -6.26 17.91 0.99
C MET A 593 -5.27 16.92 0.37
N PHE A 594 -4.15 16.61 1.05
CA PHE A 594 -3.12 15.69 0.53
C PHE A 594 -3.35 14.23 0.91
N GLY A 595 -4.45 13.93 1.59
CA GLY A 595 -4.86 12.59 1.94
C GLY A 595 -5.36 11.78 0.74
N PHE A 596 -6.65 11.47 0.72
CA PHE A 596 -7.22 10.54 -0.26
C PHE A 596 -6.95 10.85 -1.72
N GLN A 597 -6.82 12.11 -2.13
CA GLN A 597 -6.47 12.41 -3.53
C GLN A 597 -5.02 12.01 -3.90
N ARG A 598 -4.12 11.82 -2.93
CA ARG A 598 -2.74 11.39 -3.15
C ARG A 598 -2.49 9.93 -2.81
N ILE A 599 -3.18 9.40 -1.77
CA ILE A 599 -2.92 8.07 -1.22
C ILE A 599 -4.11 7.11 -1.37
N HIS A 600 -5.06 7.41 -2.26
CA HIS A 600 -6.32 6.66 -2.35
C HIS A 600 -6.12 5.19 -2.68
N ASP A 601 -5.19 4.86 -3.58
CA ASP A 601 -4.88 3.47 -3.93
C ASP A 601 -4.26 2.70 -2.74
N LEU A 602 -3.33 3.33 -2.01
CA LEU A 602 -2.82 2.79 -0.74
C LEU A 602 -3.94 2.58 0.29
N ALA A 603 -4.90 3.51 0.37
CA ALA A 603 -6.03 3.41 1.29
C ALA A 603 -7.01 2.29 0.90
N TRP A 604 -7.20 2.07 -0.40
CA TRP A 604 -7.95 0.93 -0.92
C TRP A 604 -7.26 -0.39 -0.55
N ALA A 605 -5.95 -0.48 -0.79
CA ALA A 605 -5.15 -1.65 -0.42
C ALA A 605 -5.14 -1.89 1.10
N ALA A 606 -5.11 -0.83 1.93
CA ALA A 606 -5.23 -0.95 3.37
C ALA A 606 -6.60 -1.49 3.80
N GLY A 607 -7.66 -1.12 3.08
CA GLY A 607 -9.00 -1.69 3.26
C GLY A 607 -9.01 -3.19 3.00
N ASP A 608 -8.42 -3.64 1.89
CA ASP A 608 -8.24 -5.05 1.55
C ASP A 608 -7.39 -5.79 2.60
N ALA A 609 -6.30 -5.17 3.06
CA ALA A 609 -5.44 -5.72 4.12
C ALA A 609 -6.12 -5.78 5.50
N GLN A 610 -7.35 -5.31 5.64
CA GLN A 610 -8.10 -5.25 6.90
C GLN A 610 -7.40 -4.39 7.97
N ALA A 611 -6.82 -3.28 7.56
CA ALA A 611 -6.13 -2.33 8.44
C ALA A 611 -7.07 -1.75 9.51
N LYS A 612 -6.53 -1.48 10.70
CA LYS A 612 -7.26 -0.95 11.88
C LYS A 612 -6.52 0.25 12.43
N GLY A 613 -7.15 1.42 12.43
CA GLY A 613 -6.54 2.65 12.92
C GLY A 613 -7.33 3.90 12.55
N PHE A 614 -6.74 5.04 12.82
CA PHE A 614 -7.34 6.34 12.61
C PHE A 614 -6.51 7.16 11.61
N LEU A 615 -7.21 7.73 10.63
CA LEU A 615 -6.72 8.73 9.70
C LEU A 615 -7.33 10.07 10.10
N ILE A 616 -6.50 11.07 10.35
CA ILE A 616 -6.92 12.39 10.80
C ILE A 616 -6.58 13.42 9.73
N GLY A 617 -7.58 13.83 8.96
CA GLY A 617 -7.47 14.93 8.03
C GLY A 617 -7.49 16.26 8.78
N ALA A 618 -6.33 16.79 9.08
CA ALA A 618 -6.20 18.04 9.83
C ALA A 618 -6.25 19.26 8.89
N THR A 619 -6.51 20.44 9.48
CA THR A 619 -6.69 21.68 8.72
C THR A 619 -7.71 21.57 7.58
N SER A 620 -8.79 20.81 7.81
CA SER A 620 -9.81 20.51 6.82
C SER A 620 -10.78 21.69 6.61
N GLY A 621 -11.56 21.57 5.54
CA GLY A 621 -12.58 22.53 5.16
C GLY A 621 -12.09 23.62 4.21
N ARG A 622 -12.81 23.81 3.10
CA ARG A 622 -12.40 24.71 2.01
C ARG A 622 -12.40 26.19 2.42
N THR A 623 -13.28 26.59 3.32
CA THR A 623 -13.33 27.96 3.83
C THR A 623 -12.69 28.08 5.21
N THR A 624 -12.65 26.99 5.98
CA THR A 624 -12.14 27.00 7.34
C THR A 624 -10.62 27.09 7.36
N LEU A 625 -9.90 26.50 6.41
CA LEU A 625 -8.48 26.73 6.19
C LEU A 625 -8.29 28.03 5.36
N ASN A 626 -8.29 29.17 6.05
CA ASN A 626 -8.14 30.50 5.42
C ASN A 626 -6.69 30.77 5.00
N GLY A 627 -6.50 31.59 3.96
CA GLY A 627 -5.19 32.09 3.53
C GLY A 627 -4.38 31.15 2.62
N GLU A 628 -4.47 29.86 2.81
CA GLU A 628 -3.64 28.83 2.12
C GLU A 628 -3.99 28.64 0.63
N GLY A 629 -5.25 28.80 0.27
CA GLY A 629 -5.71 28.79 -1.13
C GLY A 629 -5.90 27.39 -1.71
N LEU A 630 -5.96 27.39 -3.02
CA LEU A 630 -6.52 26.35 -3.89
C LEU A 630 -6.01 24.91 -3.58
N GLN A 631 -4.70 24.73 -3.44
CA GLN A 631 -4.11 23.39 -3.31
C GLN A 631 -4.13 22.84 -1.88
N HIS A 632 -4.47 23.65 -0.87
CA HIS A 632 -4.51 23.22 0.53
C HIS A 632 -5.94 23.06 1.08
N GLN A 633 -6.92 23.67 0.43
CA GLN A 633 -8.29 23.75 0.91
C GLN A 633 -9.13 22.55 0.44
N ASP A 634 -9.29 21.57 1.31
CA ASP A 634 -10.06 20.35 1.05
C ASP A 634 -11.58 20.62 1.00
N GLY A 635 -12.23 20.14 -0.03
CA GLY A 635 -13.67 20.16 -0.19
C GLY A 635 -14.25 18.82 -0.67
N HIS A 636 -13.47 17.72 -0.71
CA HIS A 636 -13.89 16.48 -1.37
C HIS A 636 -13.38 15.18 -0.73
N SER A 637 -12.55 15.24 0.31
CA SER A 637 -11.96 14.03 0.93
C SER A 637 -13.01 13.04 1.45
N HIS A 638 -14.14 13.52 1.98
CA HIS A 638 -15.25 12.66 2.41
C HIS A 638 -15.93 11.90 1.26
N ILE A 639 -15.95 12.47 0.06
CA ILE A 639 -16.47 11.76 -1.13
C ILE A 639 -15.52 10.63 -1.53
N LEU A 640 -14.21 10.91 -1.53
CA LEU A 640 -13.19 9.90 -1.84
C LEU A 640 -13.18 8.78 -0.80
N SER A 641 -13.22 9.11 0.48
CA SER A 641 -13.25 8.10 1.55
C SER A 641 -14.50 7.21 1.51
N ALA A 642 -15.63 7.72 1.03
CA ALA A 642 -16.88 6.97 0.89
C ALA A 642 -16.81 5.84 -0.16
N THR A 643 -15.82 5.85 -1.04
CA THR A 643 -15.60 4.80 -2.05
C THR A 643 -14.99 3.53 -1.46
N ILE A 644 -14.35 3.62 -0.29
CA ILE A 644 -13.71 2.48 0.39
C ILE A 644 -14.72 1.84 1.35
N PRO A 645 -15.13 0.57 1.13
CA PRO A 645 -16.28 -0.03 1.82
C PRO A 645 -16.19 -0.09 3.34
N ASN A 646 -14.97 -0.29 3.87
CA ASN A 646 -14.70 -0.40 5.31
C ASN A 646 -14.06 0.85 5.93
N CYS A 647 -13.98 1.96 5.21
CA CYS A 647 -13.63 3.26 5.74
C CYS A 647 -14.86 3.94 6.34
N ARG A 648 -14.80 4.34 7.61
CA ARG A 648 -15.86 5.10 8.30
C ARG A 648 -15.42 6.54 8.47
N SER A 649 -16.05 7.47 7.73
CA SER A 649 -15.63 8.86 7.73
C SER A 649 -16.61 9.77 8.47
N TYR A 650 -16.07 10.74 9.23
CA TYR A 650 -16.83 11.68 10.05
C TYR A 650 -16.21 13.07 9.99
N ASP A 651 -17.08 14.10 10.05
CA ASP A 651 -16.73 15.53 10.11
C ASP A 651 -17.32 16.17 11.39
N PRO A 652 -16.76 15.88 12.58
CA PRO A 652 -17.30 16.36 13.84
C PRO A 652 -17.11 17.86 14.03
N ALA A 653 -18.14 18.54 14.53
CA ALA A 653 -18.08 19.96 14.88
C ALA A 653 -17.50 20.19 16.29
N PHE A 654 -17.68 19.25 17.22
CA PHE A 654 -17.35 19.43 18.62
C PHE A 654 -16.40 18.36 19.16
N GLY A 655 -15.65 18.73 20.21
CA GLY A 655 -14.73 17.83 20.89
C GLY A 655 -15.41 16.59 21.48
N TYR A 656 -16.63 16.71 22.00
CA TYR A 656 -17.35 15.55 22.52
C TYR A 656 -17.81 14.58 21.42
N GLU A 657 -18.13 15.09 20.22
CA GLU A 657 -18.43 14.23 19.05
C GLU A 657 -17.21 13.45 18.64
N LEU A 658 -16.08 14.14 18.52
CA LEU A 658 -14.78 13.52 18.20
C LEU A 658 -14.41 12.44 19.24
N ALA A 659 -14.59 12.72 20.53
CA ALA A 659 -14.35 11.77 21.61
C ALA A 659 -15.22 10.52 21.49
N VAL A 660 -16.54 10.67 21.26
CA VAL A 660 -17.47 9.56 21.09
C VAL A 660 -17.10 8.71 19.88
N ILE A 661 -16.72 9.32 18.75
CA ILE A 661 -16.34 8.61 17.52
C ILE A 661 -15.05 7.82 17.73
N ILE A 662 -14.02 8.40 18.35
CA ILE A 662 -12.74 7.71 18.60
C ILE A 662 -12.94 6.58 19.63
N GLU A 663 -13.69 6.81 20.72
CA GLU A 663 -14.02 5.77 21.70
C GLU A 663 -14.74 4.59 21.06
N HIS A 664 -15.75 4.88 20.22
CA HIS A 664 -16.46 3.85 19.45
C HIS A 664 -15.51 3.10 18.49
N GLY A 665 -14.63 3.82 17.79
CA GLY A 665 -13.66 3.22 16.88
C GLY A 665 -12.67 2.27 17.59
N LEU A 666 -12.16 2.68 18.76
CA LEU A 666 -11.32 1.82 19.60
C LEU A 666 -12.05 0.54 19.97
N LYS A 667 -13.31 0.65 20.38
CA LYS A 667 -14.13 -0.50 20.76
C LYS A 667 -14.40 -1.42 19.56
N GLU A 668 -14.84 -0.86 18.44
CA GLU A 668 -15.17 -1.66 17.24
C GLU A 668 -13.95 -2.40 16.69
N MET A 669 -12.81 -1.72 16.52
CA MET A 669 -11.63 -2.30 15.90
C MET A 669 -10.86 -3.24 16.82
N TYR A 670 -10.67 -2.87 18.09
CA TYR A 670 -9.72 -3.54 18.98
C TYR A 670 -10.37 -4.41 20.07
N GLU A 671 -11.61 -4.13 20.44
CA GLU A 671 -12.37 -4.98 21.35
C GLU A 671 -13.28 -5.96 20.57
N ASN A 672 -14.08 -5.44 19.63
CA ASN A 672 -15.02 -6.23 18.81
C ASN A 672 -14.37 -6.84 17.57
N LYS A 673 -13.10 -6.55 17.29
CA LYS A 673 -12.27 -7.07 16.18
C LYS A 673 -12.85 -6.81 14.78
N LYS A 674 -13.64 -5.73 14.61
CA LYS A 674 -14.21 -5.40 13.30
C LYS A 674 -13.15 -4.89 12.33
N ASN A 675 -13.23 -5.33 11.08
CA ASN A 675 -12.30 -4.97 10.01
C ASN A 675 -12.74 -3.65 9.33
N ASN A 676 -12.53 -2.55 10.03
CA ASN A 676 -12.75 -1.20 9.50
C ASN A 676 -11.68 -0.25 10.06
N PHE A 677 -11.53 0.90 9.43
CA PHE A 677 -10.71 2.01 9.90
C PHE A 677 -11.50 3.31 9.81
N TYR A 678 -11.05 4.33 10.51
CA TYR A 678 -11.77 5.60 10.66
C TYR A 678 -11.02 6.73 9.99
N TYR A 679 -11.75 7.58 9.26
CA TYR A 679 -11.28 8.86 8.75
C TYR A 679 -12.05 9.98 9.42
N LEU A 680 -11.34 10.89 10.08
CA LEU A 680 -11.92 12.00 10.82
C LEU A 680 -11.30 13.31 10.31
N THR A 681 -12.14 14.29 9.97
CA THR A 681 -11.65 15.63 9.67
C THR A 681 -11.69 16.51 10.90
N VAL A 682 -10.63 17.30 11.10
CA VAL A 682 -10.52 18.29 12.18
C VAL A 682 -10.03 19.61 11.62
N THR A 683 -10.45 20.71 12.24
CA THR A 683 -10.23 22.06 11.73
C THR A 683 -9.39 22.89 12.71
N ASN A 684 -8.73 23.94 12.20
CA ASN A 684 -7.93 24.87 12.99
C ASN A 684 -8.74 26.10 13.47
N GLU A 685 -10.01 26.24 13.11
CA GLU A 685 -10.87 27.31 13.61
C GLU A 685 -11.19 27.10 15.08
N ARG A 686 -11.06 28.17 15.87
CA ARG A 686 -11.29 28.13 17.32
C ARG A 686 -12.65 28.71 17.65
N TYR A 687 -13.48 27.93 18.34
CA TYR A 687 -14.78 28.32 18.87
C TYR A 687 -15.06 27.60 20.20
N ILE A 688 -16.11 28.06 20.91
CA ILE A 688 -16.50 27.43 22.16
C ILE A 688 -16.96 26.01 21.90
N GLN A 689 -16.45 25.09 22.70
CA GLN A 689 -16.80 23.68 22.65
C GLN A 689 -17.85 23.41 23.75
N PRO A 690 -19.10 23.12 23.42
CA PRO A 690 -20.13 22.86 24.41
C PRO A 690 -19.88 21.52 25.13
N PRO A 691 -20.46 21.35 26.34
CA PRO A 691 -20.46 20.04 26.99
C PRO A 691 -21.33 19.03 26.23
N LYS A 692 -21.01 17.74 26.37
CA LYS A 692 -21.81 16.65 25.78
C LYS A 692 -23.25 16.68 26.33
N PRO A 693 -24.28 16.66 25.49
CA PRO A 693 -25.68 16.56 25.93
C PRO A 693 -25.94 15.30 26.77
N LYS A 694 -26.77 15.43 27.81
CA LYS A 694 -27.09 14.33 28.75
C LYS A 694 -28.12 13.33 28.22
N SER A 695 -28.39 13.28 26.93
CA SER A 695 -29.30 12.30 26.32
C SER A 695 -28.70 10.91 26.28
N LYS A 696 -29.49 9.88 26.61
CA LYS A 696 -29.08 8.46 26.52
C LYS A 696 -28.79 7.99 25.08
N SER A 697 -29.35 8.66 24.09
CA SER A 697 -29.18 8.30 22.67
C SER A 697 -28.09 9.08 21.97
N ILE A 698 -27.44 10.05 22.64
CA ILE A 698 -26.54 11.00 22.00
C ILE A 698 -25.36 10.29 21.32
N ASP A 699 -24.70 9.37 22.01
CA ASP A 699 -23.53 8.65 21.47
C ASP A 699 -23.93 7.83 20.24
N LYS A 700 -25.06 7.11 20.32
CA LYS A 700 -25.60 6.34 19.19
C LYS A 700 -25.94 7.24 18.00
N ASN A 701 -26.50 8.40 18.24
CA ASN A 701 -26.89 9.34 17.19
C ASN A 701 -25.67 9.97 16.50
N ILE A 702 -24.63 10.34 17.26
CA ILE A 702 -23.34 10.82 16.75
C ILE A 702 -22.75 9.78 15.80
N ILE A 703 -22.69 8.52 16.23
CA ILE A 703 -22.13 7.42 15.43
C ILE A 703 -22.98 7.13 14.17
N ARG A 704 -24.29 7.29 14.25
CA ARG A 704 -25.18 7.12 13.08
C ARG A 704 -25.12 8.27 12.09
N GLY A 705 -24.48 9.39 12.45
CA GLY A 705 -24.15 10.49 11.54
C GLY A 705 -24.81 11.82 11.83
N MET A 706 -25.76 11.95 12.78
CA MET A 706 -26.32 13.25 13.15
C MET A 706 -27.05 13.24 14.49
N HIS A 707 -27.13 14.40 15.13
CA HIS A 707 -27.93 14.63 16.32
C HIS A 707 -28.42 16.08 16.40
N ARG A 708 -29.54 16.31 17.11
CA ARG A 708 -30.15 17.64 17.28
C ARG A 708 -29.40 18.42 18.36
N VAL A 709 -29.06 19.69 18.06
CA VAL A 709 -28.35 20.60 18.96
C VAL A 709 -29.19 21.79 19.42
N ILE A 710 -30.17 22.23 18.61
CA ILE A 710 -31.18 23.17 19.01
C ILE A 710 -32.55 22.52 18.77
N GLU A 711 -33.37 22.45 19.83
CA GLU A 711 -34.72 21.88 19.81
C GLU A 711 -35.77 22.96 20.03
N VAL A 712 -36.73 23.03 19.16
CA VAL A 712 -37.88 23.94 19.24
C VAL A 712 -39.17 23.13 19.07
N LYS A 713 -40.24 23.53 19.76
CA LYS A 713 -41.45 22.73 19.79
C LYS A 713 -42.17 22.65 18.44
N GLU A 714 -42.23 23.76 17.71
CA GLU A 714 -42.93 23.86 16.42
C GLU A 714 -42.01 24.57 15.40
N PRO A 715 -40.94 23.92 14.94
CA PRO A 715 -40.02 24.54 13.99
C PRO A 715 -40.66 24.68 12.62
N LYS A 716 -40.34 25.78 11.92
CA LYS A 716 -40.77 26.03 10.55
C LYS A 716 -39.76 25.59 9.51
N ILE A 717 -38.49 25.55 9.94
CA ILE A 717 -37.36 25.18 9.08
C ILE A 717 -36.32 24.37 9.88
N ARG A 718 -35.62 23.48 9.23
CA ARG A 718 -34.52 22.67 9.80
C ARG A 718 -33.18 23.05 9.16
N LEU A 719 -32.16 23.29 9.98
CA LEU A 719 -30.78 23.56 9.55
C LEU A 719 -29.91 22.37 9.88
N LEU A 720 -29.15 21.87 8.90
CA LEU A 720 -28.14 20.83 9.07
C LEU A 720 -26.78 21.45 8.84
N GLY A 721 -25.86 21.31 9.79
CA GLY A 721 -24.48 21.76 9.64
C GLY A 721 -23.49 20.67 9.95
N SER A 722 -22.36 20.59 9.21
CA SER A 722 -21.24 19.70 9.52
C SER A 722 -19.96 20.46 9.83
N GLY A 723 -19.10 19.88 10.66
CA GLY A 723 -17.82 20.48 11.02
C GLY A 723 -17.96 21.93 11.48
N ALA A 724 -17.01 22.79 11.09
CA ALA A 724 -17.00 24.18 11.51
C ALA A 724 -18.21 25.01 11.00
N ILE A 725 -18.86 24.58 9.89
CA ILE A 725 -20.00 25.32 9.30
C ILE A 725 -21.27 25.21 10.16
N LEU A 726 -21.31 24.28 11.08
CA LEU A 726 -22.40 24.28 12.09
C LEU A 726 -22.48 25.63 12.82
N ASN A 727 -21.38 26.34 13.01
CA ASN A 727 -21.37 27.70 13.61
C ASN A 727 -22.09 28.74 12.74
N GLU A 728 -22.04 28.59 11.41
CA GLU A 728 -22.84 29.44 10.51
C GLU A 728 -24.33 29.11 10.60
N CYS A 729 -24.69 27.82 10.82
CA CYS A 729 -26.08 27.43 11.11
C CYS A 729 -26.59 28.04 12.42
N PHE A 730 -25.78 28.14 13.48
CA PHE A 730 -26.18 28.82 14.71
C PHE A 730 -26.44 30.30 14.49
N LYS A 731 -25.53 31.02 13.79
CA LYS A 731 -25.73 32.43 13.42
C LYS A 731 -27.00 32.62 12.58
N ALA A 732 -27.23 31.74 11.61
CA ALA A 732 -28.43 31.76 10.80
C ALA A 732 -29.69 31.52 11.61
N SER A 733 -29.65 30.60 12.61
CA SER A 733 -30.72 30.33 13.54
C SER A 733 -31.12 31.59 14.34
N GLU A 734 -30.14 32.31 14.87
CA GLU A 734 -30.36 33.59 15.59
C GLU A 734 -31.04 34.62 14.68
N ILE A 735 -30.53 34.80 13.45
CA ILE A 735 -31.12 35.73 12.48
C ILE A 735 -32.57 35.32 12.11
N LEU A 736 -32.83 34.04 11.91
CA LEU A 736 -34.18 33.53 11.63
C LEU A 736 -35.16 33.81 12.79
N ASN A 737 -34.69 33.62 14.04
CA ASN A 737 -35.46 33.90 15.23
C ASN A 737 -35.84 35.40 15.32
N ASP A 738 -34.94 36.33 14.94
CA ASP A 738 -35.23 37.78 14.87
C ASP A 738 -36.35 38.12 13.87
N TYR A 739 -36.61 37.22 12.90
CA TYR A 739 -37.73 37.34 11.98
C TYR A 739 -38.99 36.56 12.45
N GLY A 740 -38.99 35.95 13.64
CA GLY A 740 -40.10 35.10 14.14
C GLY A 740 -40.23 33.76 13.40
N ILE A 741 -39.11 33.26 12.83
CA ILE A 741 -39.05 31.98 12.16
C ILE A 741 -38.37 30.97 13.10
N ASP A 742 -39.20 30.23 13.83
CA ASP A 742 -38.72 29.13 14.69
C ASP A 742 -38.02 28.08 13.87
N ASN A 743 -36.86 27.60 14.34
CA ASN A 743 -36.03 26.68 13.59
C ASN A 743 -35.29 25.71 14.53
N GLU A 744 -35.05 24.49 14.03
CA GLU A 744 -34.20 23.52 14.71
C GLU A 744 -32.85 23.35 14.01
N VAL A 745 -31.78 23.08 14.79
CA VAL A 745 -30.45 22.88 14.26
C VAL A 745 -29.92 21.51 14.62
N TRP A 746 -29.32 20.85 13.64
CA TRP A 746 -28.73 19.53 13.76
C TRP A 746 -27.25 19.57 13.40
N SER A 747 -26.41 18.93 14.23
CA SER A 747 -25.04 18.61 13.90
C SER A 747 -25.02 17.31 13.10
N VAL A 748 -24.47 17.37 11.88
CA VAL A 748 -24.26 16.20 11.03
C VAL A 748 -22.82 15.80 11.11
N THR A 749 -22.55 14.73 11.84
CA THR A 749 -21.20 14.18 12.01
C THR A 749 -20.74 13.35 10.83
N SER A 750 -21.67 12.80 10.00
CA SER A 750 -21.32 12.04 8.81
C SER A 750 -22.48 11.86 7.83
N PHE A 751 -22.45 12.54 6.70
CA PHE A 751 -23.37 12.25 5.60
C PHE A 751 -23.13 10.86 4.98
N ASN A 752 -21.89 10.36 4.99
CA ASN A 752 -21.56 9.02 4.49
C ASN A 752 -22.24 7.91 5.30
N MET A 753 -22.26 8.02 6.62
CA MET A 753 -22.92 7.03 7.49
C MET A 753 -24.45 7.11 7.35
N LEU A 754 -25.00 8.32 7.20
CA LEU A 754 -26.43 8.50 6.93
C LEU A 754 -26.85 7.89 5.59
N ARG A 755 -26.06 8.10 4.54
CA ARG A 755 -26.27 7.46 3.23
C ARG A 755 -26.26 5.94 3.35
N LYS A 756 -25.25 5.38 4.03
CA LYS A 756 -25.11 3.94 4.22
C LYS A 756 -26.33 3.34 4.92
N ASP A 757 -26.78 3.94 6.03
CA ASP A 757 -28.02 3.54 6.74
C ASP A 757 -29.26 3.60 5.82
N GLY A 758 -29.33 4.65 4.98
CA GLY A 758 -30.42 4.81 4.02
C GLY A 758 -30.43 3.71 2.96
N MET A 759 -29.30 3.44 2.33
CA MET A 759 -29.15 2.39 1.30
C MET A 759 -29.44 0.99 1.88
N GLU A 760 -28.91 0.67 3.06
CA GLU A 760 -29.17 -0.61 3.73
C GLU A 760 -30.65 -0.79 4.04
N THR A 761 -31.32 0.28 4.51
CA THR A 761 -32.76 0.27 4.80
C THR A 761 -33.61 0.07 3.53
N GLU A 762 -33.27 0.76 2.45
CA GLU A 762 -33.92 0.63 1.15
C GLU A 762 -33.78 -0.78 0.59
N ASN A 763 -32.55 -1.33 0.60
CA ASN A 763 -32.29 -2.70 0.16
C ASN A 763 -33.07 -3.73 1.00
N GLU A 764 -33.19 -3.50 2.31
CA GLU A 764 -34.01 -4.38 3.18
C GLU A 764 -35.48 -4.34 2.82
N ASN A 765 -36.03 -3.16 2.52
CA ASN A 765 -37.42 -3.00 2.07
C ASN A 765 -37.66 -3.67 0.72
N ILE A 766 -36.73 -3.50 -0.25
CA ILE A 766 -36.82 -4.16 -1.56
C ILE A 766 -36.78 -5.68 -1.43
N LYS A 767 -35.93 -6.22 -0.55
CA LYS A 767 -35.89 -7.67 -0.28
C LYS A 767 -37.12 -8.23 0.41
N ASN A 768 -37.92 -7.37 1.10
CA ASN A 768 -39.09 -7.76 1.86
C ASN A 768 -40.30 -6.92 1.44
N PRO A 769 -40.73 -6.94 0.15
CA PRO A 769 -41.69 -5.98 -0.41
C PRO A 769 -43.13 -6.13 0.12
N LEU A 770 -43.41 -7.22 0.81
CA LEU A 770 -44.74 -7.46 1.43
C LEU A 770 -44.77 -7.09 2.93
N SER A 771 -43.64 -6.68 3.49
CA SER A 771 -43.54 -6.20 4.85
C SER A 771 -43.79 -4.69 4.92
N LYS A 772 -44.09 -4.17 6.11
CA LYS A 772 -44.15 -2.73 6.31
C LYS A 772 -42.78 -2.12 6.13
N ASP A 773 -42.67 -1.09 5.31
CA ASP A 773 -41.41 -0.40 5.05
C ASP A 773 -40.75 0.08 6.34
N LYS A 774 -39.45 -0.22 6.47
CA LYS A 774 -38.60 0.36 7.49
C LYS A 774 -38.18 1.77 7.04
N LYS A 775 -38.08 2.69 8.00
CA LYS A 775 -37.57 4.03 7.75
C LYS A 775 -36.11 4.09 8.06
N SER A 776 -35.31 4.77 7.24
CA SER A 776 -33.91 5.11 7.52
C SER A 776 -33.78 5.98 8.77
N PHE A 777 -32.57 6.18 9.28
CA PHE A 777 -32.35 7.06 10.43
C PHE A 777 -32.74 8.50 10.13
N VAL A 778 -32.44 9.01 8.95
CA VAL A 778 -32.85 10.33 8.47
C VAL A 778 -34.38 10.43 8.49
N ALA A 779 -35.07 9.51 7.80
CA ALA A 779 -36.55 9.51 7.72
C ALA A 779 -37.24 9.35 9.09
N LYS A 780 -36.67 8.60 10.03
CA LYS A 780 -37.16 8.49 11.40
C LYS A 780 -37.00 9.78 12.18
N SER A 781 -35.77 10.37 12.10
CA SER A 781 -35.45 11.58 12.87
C SER A 781 -36.29 12.79 12.46
N PHE A 782 -36.74 12.84 11.21
CA PHE A 782 -37.51 13.96 10.66
C PHE A 782 -39.00 13.67 10.52
N SER A 783 -39.49 12.51 10.96
CA SER A 783 -40.89 12.09 10.79
C SER A 783 -41.87 12.86 11.63
N GLU A 784 -41.42 13.59 12.65
CA GLU A 784 -42.31 14.39 13.52
C GLU A 784 -42.75 15.71 12.88
N ASN A 785 -41.88 16.30 12.05
CA ASN A 785 -42.10 17.59 11.41
C ASN A 785 -41.66 17.52 9.93
N ASP A 786 -42.66 17.58 9.02
CA ASP A 786 -42.40 17.61 7.57
C ASP A 786 -42.17 19.06 7.11
N ILE A 787 -41.03 19.61 7.47
CA ILE A 787 -40.61 20.99 7.23
C ILE A 787 -39.41 21.05 6.28
N PRO A 788 -39.26 22.13 5.50
CA PRO A 788 -38.11 22.30 4.63
C PRO A 788 -36.80 22.21 5.43
N THR A 789 -35.78 21.70 4.77
CA THR A 789 -34.46 21.49 5.37
C THR A 789 -33.35 22.13 4.52
N VAL A 790 -32.43 22.88 5.16
CA VAL A 790 -31.24 23.44 4.54
C VAL A 790 -30.01 22.81 5.16
N ALA A 791 -29.17 22.18 4.35
CA ALA A 791 -27.90 21.61 4.78
C ALA A 791 -26.75 22.46 4.27
N SER A 792 -25.79 22.77 5.14
CA SER A 792 -24.60 23.53 4.80
C SER A 792 -23.33 22.82 5.28
N THR A 793 -22.32 22.74 4.42
CA THR A 793 -21.05 22.05 4.67
C THR A 793 -19.87 22.79 4.06
N ASP A 794 -18.67 22.60 4.60
CA ASP A 794 -17.43 23.15 4.07
C ASP A 794 -16.83 22.32 2.92
N TYR A 795 -17.57 21.31 2.49
CA TYR A 795 -17.25 20.44 1.36
C TYR A 795 -18.19 20.70 0.19
N MET A 796 -17.88 20.12 -0.97
CA MET A 796 -18.77 20.20 -2.13
C MET A 796 -20.19 19.69 -1.81
N ARG A 797 -21.19 20.24 -2.49
CA ARG A 797 -22.61 19.87 -2.25
C ARG A 797 -22.88 18.38 -2.35
N ALA A 798 -22.13 17.67 -3.21
CA ALA A 798 -22.25 16.23 -3.36
C ALA A 798 -22.10 15.47 -2.02
N TYR A 799 -21.44 16.04 -1.02
CA TYR A 799 -21.32 15.44 0.30
C TYR A 799 -22.66 15.45 1.06
N SER A 800 -23.35 16.58 1.11
CA SER A 800 -24.67 16.68 1.76
C SER A 800 -25.81 16.15 0.89
N GLU A 801 -25.68 16.16 -0.44
CA GLU A 801 -26.67 15.62 -1.38
C GLU A 801 -26.92 14.10 -1.20
N GLN A 802 -26.00 13.38 -0.60
CA GLN A 802 -26.10 11.94 -0.39
C GLN A 802 -27.33 11.48 0.39
N ILE A 803 -27.95 12.35 1.20
CA ILE A 803 -29.14 12.00 1.99
C ILE A 803 -30.45 12.43 1.33
N ARG A 804 -30.42 13.13 0.19
CA ARG A 804 -31.63 13.60 -0.51
C ARG A 804 -32.67 12.50 -0.74
N PRO A 805 -32.31 11.27 -1.16
CA PRO A 805 -33.31 10.21 -1.38
C PRO A 805 -34.13 9.83 -0.14
N TYR A 806 -33.64 10.15 1.06
CA TYR A 806 -34.23 9.77 2.35
C TYR A 806 -34.97 10.90 3.03
N MET A 807 -35.06 12.07 2.36
CA MET A 807 -35.80 13.24 2.82
C MET A 807 -37.24 13.16 2.31
N SER A 808 -38.22 13.40 3.19
CA SER A 808 -39.63 13.51 2.83
C SER A 808 -40.07 14.94 2.49
N SER A 809 -39.34 15.94 2.98
CA SER A 809 -39.61 17.37 2.83
C SER A 809 -38.63 18.02 1.83
N PRO A 810 -38.93 19.24 1.34
CA PRO A 810 -37.96 19.98 0.49
C PRO A 810 -36.58 20.11 1.11
N TYR A 811 -35.58 19.76 0.33
CA TYR A 811 -34.18 19.70 0.78
C TYR A 811 -33.28 20.56 -0.10
N TYR A 812 -32.59 21.50 0.53
CA TYR A 812 -31.66 22.43 -0.12
C TYR A 812 -30.26 22.26 0.45
N THR A 813 -29.25 22.36 -0.40
CA THR A 813 -27.85 22.14 -0.01
C THR A 813 -26.98 23.34 -0.37
N LEU A 814 -26.10 23.71 0.55
CA LEU A 814 -25.05 24.71 0.36
C LEU A 814 -23.70 24.02 0.57
N GLY A 815 -22.72 24.31 -0.28
CA GLY A 815 -21.42 23.67 -0.24
C GLY A 815 -20.40 24.43 -1.08
N THR A 816 -19.15 24.00 -0.99
CA THR A 816 -17.98 24.68 -1.55
C THR A 816 -17.55 24.09 -2.89
N ASP A 817 -18.45 24.05 -3.87
CA ASP A 817 -18.12 23.63 -5.23
C ASP A 817 -17.18 24.65 -5.91
N GLY A 818 -16.16 24.15 -6.63
CA GLY A 818 -15.14 24.96 -7.28
C GLY A 818 -13.76 24.86 -6.61
N PHE A 819 -12.81 25.60 -7.11
CA PHE A 819 -11.46 25.68 -6.54
C PHE A 819 -11.40 26.56 -5.30
N GLY A 820 -10.52 26.23 -4.34
CA GLY A 820 -10.24 27.06 -3.17
C GLY A 820 -9.68 28.44 -3.52
N ARG A 821 -9.73 29.37 -2.58
CA ARG A 821 -9.27 30.76 -2.70
C ARG A 821 -8.52 31.19 -1.43
N SER A 822 -7.55 32.09 -1.60
CA SER A 822 -6.87 32.71 -0.47
C SER A 822 -7.64 33.94 -0.03
N ASP A 823 -8.25 33.91 1.15
CA ASP A 823 -8.89 35.06 1.81
C ASP A 823 -9.18 34.73 3.30
N SER A 824 -9.84 35.64 4.03
CA SER A 824 -10.37 35.38 5.37
C SER A 824 -11.54 34.37 5.30
N ARG A 825 -11.83 33.69 6.42
CA ARG A 825 -12.96 32.73 6.50
C ARG A 825 -14.29 33.35 6.11
N GLU A 826 -14.54 34.56 6.59
CA GLU A 826 -15.78 35.30 6.31
C GLU A 826 -15.93 35.54 4.80
N LYS A 827 -14.86 35.96 4.14
CA LYS A 827 -14.87 36.23 2.70
C LYS A 827 -15.00 34.95 1.88
N LEU A 828 -14.35 33.86 2.30
CA LEU A 828 -14.45 32.57 1.66
C LEU A 828 -15.87 32.00 1.80
N ARG A 829 -16.50 32.09 2.99
CA ARG A 829 -17.88 31.66 3.21
C ARG A 829 -18.89 32.47 2.40
N GLU A 830 -18.68 33.81 2.29
CA GLU A 830 -19.44 34.68 1.39
C GLU A 830 -19.23 34.28 -0.08
N PHE A 831 -17.96 33.97 -0.46
CA PHE A 831 -17.64 33.53 -1.83
C PHE A 831 -18.31 32.21 -2.21
N PHE A 832 -18.29 31.23 -1.34
CA PHE A 832 -18.93 29.92 -1.58
C PHE A 832 -20.41 29.87 -1.19
N GLU A 833 -20.99 30.98 -0.73
CA GLU A 833 -22.40 31.11 -0.39
C GLU A 833 -22.86 30.12 0.71
N ILE A 834 -22.00 29.90 1.71
CA ILE A 834 -22.27 29.01 2.85
C ILE A 834 -22.27 29.74 4.20
N ASP A 835 -22.20 31.08 4.20
CA ASP A 835 -22.30 31.91 5.37
C ASP A 835 -23.74 32.00 5.92
N ALA A 836 -23.88 32.56 7.10
CA ALA A 836 -25.18 32.67 7.78
C ALA A 836 -26.26 33.37 6.93
N ASN A 837 -25.89 34.43 6.17
CA ASN A 837 -26.84 35.17 5.34
C ASN A 837 -27.36 34.31 4.17
N ASN A 838 -26.50 33.50 3.54
CA ASN A 838 -26.91 32.60 2.48
C ASN A 838 -27.78 31.44 3.03
N ILE A 839 -27.47 30.94 4.24
CA ILE A 839 -28.33 29.94 4.92
C ILE A 839 -29.70 30.53 5.20
N VAL A 840 -29.81 31.77 5.75
CA VAL A 840 -31.07 32.49 6.01
C VAL A 840 -31.85 32.72 4.72
N MET A 841 -31.17 33.16 3.66
CA MET A 841 -31.82 33.44 2.38
C MET A 841 -32.39 32.16 1.74
N THR A 842 -31.62 31.06 1.79
CA THR A 842 -32.06 29.75 1.30
C THR A 842 -33.26 29.24 2.11
N SER A 843 -33.22 29.43 3.43
CA SER A 843 -34.32 29.07 4.34
C SER A 843 -35.60 29.90 4.04
N ALA A 844 -35.43 31.20 3.88
CA ALA A 844 -36.55 32.08 3.52
C ALA A 844 -37.17 31.73 2.14
N TYR A 845 -36.29 31.40 1.16
CA TYR A 845 -36.74 30.93 -0.14
C TYR A 845 -37.53 29.63 -0.04
N ALA A 846 -37.07 28.65 0.74
CA ALA A 846 -37.80 27.40 0.96
C ALA A 846 -39.16 27.65 1.57
N LEU A 847 -39.26 28.44 2.64
CA LEU A 847 -40.52 28.78 3.32
C LEU A 847 -41.47 29.59 2.43
N PHE A 848 -40.94 30.47 1.58
CA PHE A 848 -41.74 31.23 0.60
C PHE A 848 -42.35 30.32 -0.48
N LYS A 849 -41.59 29.33 -0.95
CA LYS A 849 -42.08 28.31 -1.91
C LYS A 849 -43.16 27.43 -1.33
N GLU A 850 -43.09 27.10 -0.04
CA GLU A 850 -44.11 26.34 0.70
C GLU A 850 -45.29 27.22 1.15
N GLY A 851 -45.26 28.52 0.89
CA GLY A 851 -46.34 29.44 1.28
C GLY A 851 -46.37 29.81 2.78
N THR A 852 -45.38 29.44 3.55
CA THR A 852 -45.23 29.75 4.97
C THR A 852 -44.82 31.21 5.21
N LEU A 853 -44.04 31.80 4.29
CA LEU A 853 -43.73 33.21 4.26
C LEU A 853 -44.48 33.92 3.15
N ASP A 854 -45.03 35.12 3.46
CA ASP A 854 -45.61 35.98 2.47
C ASP A 854 -44.58 36.80 1.67
N LYS A 855 -45.01 37.49 0.61
CA LYS A 855 -44.13 38.30 -0.27
C LYS A 855 -43.48 39.46 0.48
N LYS A 856 -44.14 40.05 1.48
CA LYS A 856 -43.59 41.19 2.27
C LYS A 856 -42.50 40.73 3.20
N GLU A 857 -42.72 39.62 3.90
CA GLU A 857 -41.72 39.00 4.77
C GLU A 857 -40.50 38.57 3.97
N MET A 858 -40.67 37.90 2.85
CA MET A 858 -39.61 37.54 1.93
C MET A 858 -38.81 38.76 1.44
N GLN A 859 -39.49 39.86 1.05
CA GLN A 859 -38.81 41.08 0.63
C GLN A 859 -38.01 41.75 1.75
N LYS A 860 -38.48 41.67 2.99
CA LYS A 860 -37.75 42.21 4.17
C LYS A 860 -36.44 41.44 4.41
N ILE A 861 -36.48 40.11 4.38
CA ILE A 861 -35.31 39.25 4.53
C ILE A 861 -34.35 39.47 3.36
N TYR A 862 -34.87 39.47 2.14
CA TYR A 862 -34.07 39.68 0.90
C TYR A 862 -33.31 41.00 0.89
N LYS A 863 -33.84 42.06 1.42
CA LYS A 863 -33.16 43.38 1.47
C LYS A 863 -32.08 43.40 2.55
N LYS A 864 -32.28 42.70 3.68
CA LYS A 864 -31.35 42.73 4.81
C LYS A 864 -30.14 41.78 4.61
N CYS A 865 -30.34 40.66 3.93
CA CYS A 865 -29.26 39.71 3.66
C CYS A 865 -28.16 40.26 2.70
N ASP A 866 -28.46 41.34 1.96
CA ASP A 866 -27.53 42.08 1.07
C ASP A 866 -26.58 41.20 0.23
N LEU A 867 -27.11 40.14 -0.36
CA LEU A 867 -26.31 39.18 -1.14
C LEU A 867 -25.85 39.77 -2.48
N LYS A 868 -24.64 39.48 -2.89
CA LYS A 868 -24.09 39.84 -4.23
C LYS A 868 -24.81 39.02 -5.32
N ARG A 869 -25.65 39.67 -6.11
CA ARG A 869 -26.60 39.05 -7.04
C ARG A 869 -26.04 38.72 -8.42
N ASN A 870 -24.97 39.42 -8.84
CA ASN A 870 -24.36 39.29 -10.17
C ASN A 870 -23.04 38.49 -10.13
N LYS A 871 -22.95 37.54 -9.26
CA LYS A 871 -21.80 36.66 -9.09
C LYS A 871 -21.97 35.38 -9.90
N ASN A 872 -20.95 34.94 -10.59
CA ASN A 872 -20.92 33.61 -11.20
C ASN A 872 -20.88 32.51 -10.12
N SER A 873 -21.25 31.30 -10.50
CA SER A 873 -21.04 30.15 -9.61
C SER A 873 -19.54 29.97 -9.34
N PRO A 874 -19.14 29.64 -8.09
CA PRO A 874 -17.71 29.52 -7.73
C PRO A 874 -16.90 28.54 -8.61
N TRP A 875 -17.53 27.56 -9.22
CA TRP A 875 -16.86 26.63 -10.16
C TRP A 875 -16.58 27.20 -11.54
N ASN A 876 -17.13 28.38 -11.87
CA ASN A 876 -16.92 29.08 -13.14
C ASN A 876 -15.97 30.27 -13.02
N GLU A 877 -15.40 30.52 -11.83
CA GLU A 877 -14.51 31.64 -11.54
C GLU A 877 -13.02 31.20 -11.31
#